data_b9fe095ba17e1836d03a2cad26c5b9e5
#
_entry.id   b9fe095ba17e1836d03a2cad26c5b9e5
#
_cell.length_a   1.000
_cell.length_b   1.000
_cell.length_c   1.000
_cell.angle_alpha   90.00
_cell.angle_beta   90.00
_cell.angle_gamma   90.00
#
_symmetry.space_group_name_H-M   'P 1'
#
loop_
_entity.id
_entity.type
_entity.pdbx_description
1 polymer ?
#
loop_
_entity_poly.entity_id
_entity_poly.type
_entity_poly.pdbx_seq_one_letter_code
_entity_poly.pdbx_strand_id
1 'polypeptide(L)'
;MNDETIIDETVEIITDQALARPGEVLPGVLHLLPVATRPFFPGQAVPLLMDADHWSESIARAEDEGHGTLGIILVDSETSEEATPGDFKQIGTACRIHRVQKVDGRLQVLVECLQRFRIEHFIDERAPFTAQVHYFQDPPEAAVGEVKAYAIAIINIIKELVPLNPLYGEELRIFLDRMGPDDPSHLADFAASLTTADRDQLQEILEAIELLPRMERVIELLNTELELAKAQHHIRKSVEERMETQQREFFLREQLKSIQQELGLEKDDRTAELEKFRDRLSKLTLSEQTAKRVEEEMDKLAILETGSPEYALTRNYIDWITLLPWGMHSKDNLDIEVARKALDKDHYGLDNVKKRILEFLAVGIMKGEVSGSIILLVGPPGVGKTSIGKSIAEALGRTFFRFSVGGMRDEAEIKGHRRTYIGAMPGKFIQAMKEAGTENPVIMLDEIDKIGASYHGDPASALLEALDPEQNSDFLDHYLDLRFDLSKVLFICTANQLDTIPGPLLDRMELISLSGYIAEEKLQIAKKYLLPRQLERAGLKRSQVKINVATLRAIANGYARDAGVRRMEKQIGKIVRKAVVKILDGEKTPITVNKEDLEDYLGSPIFRDERKLAGPGVVTGLAWTSMGGATLSVEAARTHGFNRGFKLTGQLGDVMRESAEIAYGYIIGHAETYGADSEFFEKSFIHLHVPAGATPKDGPSAGITMASALLSLARNEPIRDIAMTGELTLTGQVFPVGGIREKVIAARRAGVRELILPEENRGDYNEVPDHVTKGIKVHFASTFEDVAPLLFRKTRRKRG
;
A
#
# COMPACT_ATOMS: atom_id res chain seq x y z
N MET A 1 51.60 28.06 -12.34
CA MET A 1 52.22 27.19 -13.34
C MET A 1 51.29 26.03 -13.53
N ASN A 2 50.55 26.02 -14.43
CA ASN A 2 50.20 25.86 -15.81
C ASN A 2 48.65 25.93 -15.93
N ASP A 3 48.24 26.88 -16.59
CA ASP A 3 47.75 27.00 -17.98
C ASP A 3 46.48 26.22 -18.22
N GLU A 4 45.35 26.91 -17.98
CA GLU A 4 44.03 26.64 -18.57
C GLU A 4 44.01 27.36 -19.95
N THR A 5 44.05 26.60 -21.03
CA THR A 5 43.75 27.10 -22.36
C THR A 5 42.22 26.98 -22.57
N ILE A 6 41.56 28.11 -22.44
CA ILE A 6 40.19 28.30 -22.93
C ILE A 6 40.27 28.36 -24.45
N ILE A 7 39.69 27.39 -25.13
CA ILE A 7 39.46 27.46 -26.57
C ILE A 7 38.12 28.13 -26.81
N ASP A 8 38.16 29.39 -27.10
CA ASP A 8 37.04 30.19 -27.62
C ASP A 8 36.91 29.85 -29.12
N GLU A 9 36.04 28.89 -29.46
CA GLU A 9 35.64 28.67 -30.85
C GLU A 9 34.34 29.41 -31.12
N THR A 10 34.47 30.62 -31.58
CA THR A 10 33.43 31.37 -32.27
C THR A 10 32.98 30.62 -33.51
N VAL A 11 31.73 30.13 -33.49
CA VAL A 11 31.05 29.58 -34.66
C VAL A 11 30.81 30.73 -35.66
N GLU A 12 31.64 30.83 -36.71
CA GLU A 12 31.31 31.66 -37.86
C GLU A 12 30.11 31.06 -38.60
N ILE A 13 29.00 31.72 -38.51
CA ILE A 13 27.81 31.42 -39.32
C ILE A 13 28.13 31.88 -40.75
N ILE A 14 28.36 30.92 -41.63
CA ILE A 14 28.51 31.20 -43.05
C ILE A 14 27.13 31.58 -43.63
N THR A 15 26.90 32.90 -43.70
CA THR A 15 25.79 33.47 -44.46
C THR A 15 26.28 33.65 -45.90
N ASP A 16 25.93 32.79 -46.81
CA ASP A 16 25.58 33.03 -48.20
C ASP A 16 25.56 31.72 -49.01
N GLN A 17 24.50 30.98 -48.91
CA GLN A 17 24.03 30.20 -50.04
C GLN A 17 22.53 30.35 -50.12
N ALA A 18 22.05 30.88 -51.21
CA ALA A 18 20.62 31.00 -51.48
C ALA A 18 19.98 29.60 -51.30
N LEU A 19 19.15 29.43 -50.27
CA LEU A 19 18.41 28.22 -50.05
C LEU A 19 17.54 27.96 -51.28
N ALA A 20 17.82 26.87 -51.99
CA ALA A 20 16.89 26.31 -53.00
C ALA A 20 15.55 26.11 -52.30
N ARG A 21 14.45 26.56 -52.92
CA ARG A 21 13.10 26.37 -52.35
C ARG A 21 12.86 24.89 -52.08
N PRO A 22 12.28 24.50 -50.97
CA PRO A 22 12.17 23.11 -50.52
C PRO A 22 11.36 22.17 -51.41
N GLY A 23 10.92 22.58 -52.57
CA GLY A 23 10.11 21.77 -53.49
C GLY A 23 10.86 20.99 -54.56
N GLU A 24 12.17 21.19 -54.72
CA GLU A 24 12.85 20.66 -55.91
C GLU A 24 13.65 19.35 -55.72
N VAL A 25 13.83 18.84 -54.47
CA VAL A 25 14.73 17.65 -54.29
C VAL A 25 14.37 16.78 -53.07
N LEU A 26 13.13 16.67 -52.68
CA LEU A 26 12.77 15.72 -51.63
C LEU A 26 12.39 14.37 -52.26
N PRO A 27 12.99 13.23 -51.80
CA PRO A 27 12.71 11.92 -52.35
C PRO A 27 11.29 11.46 -51.98
N GLY A 28 10.57 10.81 -52.94
CA GLY A 28 9.22 10.25 -52.66
C GLY A 28 9.24 9.02 -51.75
N VAL A 29 10.42 8.50 -51.41
CA VAL A 29 10.63 7.40 -50.48
C VAL A 29 11.59 7.90 -49.40
N LEU A 30 11.21 7.75 -48.12
CA LEU A 30 12.03 8.17 -47.00
C LEU A 30 12.39 6.99 -46.10
N HIS A 31 13.61 7.01 -45.59
CA HIS A 31 13.98 6.19 -44.43
C HIS A 31 13.46 6.87 -43.18
N LEU A 32 12.71 6.13 -42.38
CA LEU A 32 12.04 6.69 -41.21
C LEU A 32 12.83 6.44 -39.94
N LEU A 33 12.91 7.47 -39.13
CA LEU A 33 13.49 7.42 -37.79
C LEU A 33 12.37 7.66 -36.76
N PRO A 34 11.97 6.65 -35.99
CA PRO A 34 10.98 6.82 -34.93
C PRO A 34 11.56 7.60 -33.74
N VAL A 35 10.76 8.51 -33.19
CA VAL A 35 11.07 9.25 -31.96
C VAL A 35 9.92 9.10 -30.98
N ALA A 36 10.23 8.78 -29.71
CA ALA A 36 9.23 8.55 -28.67
C ALA A 36 8.98 9.78 -27.77
N THR A 37 9.85 10.80 -27.83
CA THR A 37 9.86 11.90 -26.87
C THR A 37 9.03 13.11 -27.30
N ARG A 38 9.27 13.63 -28.48
CA ARG A 38 8.50 14.77 -29.03
C ARG A 38 8.64 14.85 -30.55
N PRO A 39 7.64 15.36 -31.28
CA PRO A 39 7.75 15.59 -32.71
C PRO A 39 8.63 16.81 -33.01
N PHE A 40 9.15 16.87 -34.20
CA PHE A 40 9.96 17.96 -34.71
C PHE A 40 9.21 18.72 -35.81
N PHE A 41 9.41 20.04 -35.84
CA PHE A 41 8.68 20.92 -36.75
C PHE A 41 9.57 21.41 -37.87
N PRO A 42 9.02 21.72 -39.04
CA PRO A 42 9.77 22.39 -40.13
C PRO A 42 10.45 23.67 -39.66
N GLY A 43 11.67 23.92 -40.22
CA GLY A 43 12.49 25.09 -39.86
C GLY A 43 13.35 24.91 -38.60
N GLN A 44 13.32 23.75 -37.94
CA GLN A 44 14.18 23.46 -36.78
C GLN A 44 15.50 22.82 -37.22
N ALA A 45 16.60 23.24 -36.57
CA ALA A 45 17.88 22.51 -36.63
C ALA A 45 18.13 21.87 -35.27
N VAL A 46 18.17 20.53 -35.21
CA VAL A 46 18.17 19.80 -33.96
C VAL A 46 19.28 18.75 -33.94
N PRO A 47 20.07 18.68 -32.86
CA PRO A 47 20.95 17.55 -32.63
C PRO A 47 20.14 16.37 -32.03
N LEU A 48 20.14 15.26 -32.75
CA LEU A 48 19.57 14.00 -32.29
C LEU A 48 20.65 13.14 -31.65
N LEU A 49 20.35 12.56 -30.49
CA LEU A 49 21.24 11.61 -29.82
C LEU A 49 20.51 10.26 -29.75
N MET A 50 21.07 9.24 -30.37
CA MET A 50 20.45 7.92 -30.50
C MET A 50 21.45 6.80 -30.30
N ASP A 51 20.98 5.59 -30.12
CA ASP A 51 21.80 4.40 -29.98
C ASP A 51 22.43 4.02 -31.34
N ALA A 52 23.77 3.86 -31.33
CA ALA A 52 24.49 3.59 -32.55
C ALA A 52 24.26 2.18 -33.08
N ASP A 53 24.01 1.21 -32.22
CA ASP A 53 23.87 -0.18 -32.62
C ASP A 53 22.53 -0.43 -33.32
N HIS A 54 21.50 0.34 -32.98
CA HIS A 54 20.18 0.24 -33.59
C HIS A 54 19.98 1.10 -34.83
N TRP A 55 20.57 2.31 -34.88
CA TRP A 55 20.19 3.30 -35.91
C TRP A 55 21.28 3.62 -36.91
N SER A 56 22.52 3.05 -36.77
CA SER A 56 23.60 3.31 -37.72
C SER A 56 23.24 2.94 -39.15
N GLU A 57 22.56 1.82 -39.39
CA GLU A 57 22.17 1.37 -40.71
C GLU A 57 21.10 2.28 -41.34
N SER A 58 20.12 2.74 -40.53
CA SER A 58 19.07 3.67 -40.99
C SER A 58 19.67 5.01 -41.45
N ILE A 59 20.61 5.52 -40.68
CA ILE A 59 21.30 6.78 -41.03
C ILE A 59 22.17 6.60 -42.28
N ALA A 60 22.95 5.50 -42.38
CA ALA A 60 23.79 5.23 -43.57
C ALA A 60 22.95 5.11 -44.84
N ARG A 61 21.80 4.40 -44.76
CA ARG A 61 20.91 4.31 -45.94
C ARG A 61 20.29 5.66 -46.30
N ALA A 62 19.94 6.47 -45.33
CA ALA A 62 19.43 7.83 -45.59
C ALA A 62 20.47 8.74 -46.23
N GLU A 63 21.78 8.58 -45.92
CA GLU A 63 22.86 9.31 -46.57
C GLU A 63 23.11 8.82 -48.00
N ASP A 64 23.16 7.50 -48.21
CA ASP A 64 23.52 6.88 -49.50
C ASP A 64 22.38 6.86 -50.50
N GLU A 65 21.20 6.39 -50.09
CA GLU A 65 20.03 6.16 -50.95
C GLU A 65 19.04 7.32 -50.90
N GLY A 66 18.93 7.99 -49.70
CA GLY A 66 17.98 9.07 -49.40
C GLY A 66 18.50 10.47 -49.73
N HIS A 67 19.65 10.63 -50.41
CA HIS A 67 20.28 11.92 -50.67
C HIS A 67 20.48 12.78 -49.42
N GLY A 68 20.82 12.17 -48.29
CA GLY A 68 20.97 12.84 -46.98
C GLY A 68 19.68 13.32 -46.35
N THR A 69 18.52 12.75 -46.79
CA THR A 69 17.22 13.09 -46.23
C THR A 69 16.62 11.89 -45.51
N LEU A 70 16.09 12.13 -44.32
CA LEU A 70 15.39 11.14 -43.51
C LEU A 70 14.05 11.70 -43.03
N GLY A 71 13.10 10.82 -42.70
CA GLY A 71 11.83 11.20 -42.09
C GLY A 71 11.84 10.96 -40.58
N ILE A 72 11.64 11.99 -39.77
CA ILE A 72 11.47 11.86 -38.34
C ILE A 72 9.96 11.82 -38.01
N ILE A 73 9.56 10.82 -37.27
CA ILE A 73 8.15 10.62 -36.96
C ILE A 73 7.95 10.12 -35.52
N LEU A 74 6.90 10.66 -34.86
CA LEU A 74 6.55 10.26 -33.50
C LEU A 74 5.93 8.86 -33.50
N VAL A 75 6.26 8.08 -32.45
CA VAL A 75 5.69 6.76 -32.20
C VAL A 75 5.02 6.67 -30.83
N ASP A 76 4.00 5.82 -30.73
CA ASP A 76 3.25 5.61 -29.49
C ASP A 76 3.96 4.65 -28.50
N SER A 77 5.00 3.92 -28.96
CA SER A 77 5.82 3.05 -28.11
C SER A 77 6.58 3.85 -27.04
N GLU A 78 6.96 3.19 -25.94
CA GLU A 78 7.71 3.85 -24.85
C GLU A 78 9.14 4.21 -25.27
N THR A 79 9.74 3.41 -26.16
CA THR A 79 11.08 3.64 -26.71
C THR A 79 11.04 3.57 -28.24
N SER A 80 12.00 4.24 -28.88
CA SER A 80 12.12 4.22 -30.34
C SER A 80 12.58 2.87 -30.91
N GLU A 81 13.28 2.07 -30.10
CA GLU A 81 13.80 0.76 -30.48
C GLU A 81 12.71 -0.32 -30.55
N GLU A 82 11.62 -0.16 -29.79
CA GLU A 82 10.49 -1.12 -29.74
C GLU A 82 9.39 -0.80 -30.76
N ALA A 83 9.55 0.26 -31.55
CA ALA A 83 8.53 0.73 -32.48
C ALA A 83 8.20 -0.30 -33.56
N THR A 84 6.91 -0.52 -33.77
CA THR A 84 6.34 -1.32 -34.87
C THR A 84 5.58 -0.42 -35.83
N PRO A 85 5.35 -0.81 -37.08
CA PRO A 85 4.61 0.03 -38.05
C PRO A 85 3.25 0.56 -37.57
N GLY A 86 2.60 -0.16 -36.65
CA GLY A 86 1.34 0.25 -36.05
C GLY A 86 1.43 1.38 -35.03
N ASP A 87 2.63 1.63 -34.50
CA ASP A 87 2.88 2.65 -33.47
C ASP A 87 3.23 4.02 -34.09
N PHE A 88 3.51 4.08 -35.39
CA PHE A 88 3.88 5.30 -36.07
C PHE A 88 2.68 6.23 -36.24
N LYS A 89 2.84 7.49 -35.87
CA LYS A 89 1.88 8.54 -36.25
C LYS A 89 1.85 8.70 -37.76
N GLN A 90 0.80 9.28 -38.30
CA GLN A 90 0.65 9.37 -39.77
C GLN A 90 1.48 10.50 -40.40
N ILE A 91 1.76 11.55 -39.64
CA ILE A 91 2.46 12.75 -40.09
C ILE A 91 3.75 12.91 -39.31
N GLY A 92 4.84 13.07 -40.08
CA GLY A 92 6.16 13.35 -39.58
C GLY A 92 6.81 14.52 -40.31
N THR A 93 8.10 14.74 -40.04
CA THR A 93 8.90 15.83 -40.66
C THR A 93 10.10 15.26 -41.39
N ALA A 94 10.22 15.59 -42.67
CA ALA A 94 11.38 15.25 -43.46
C ALA A 94 12.55 16.18 -43.07
N CYS A 95 13.69 15.59 -42.80
CA CYS A 95 14.85 16.29 -42.29
C CYS A 95 16.09 16.00 -43.16
N ARG A 96 16.95 17.01 -43.34
CA ARG A 96 18.23 16.87 -43.99
C ARG A 96 19.31 16.62 -42.95
N ILE A 97 20.17 15.66 -43.22
CA ILE A 97 21.33 15.36 -42.39
C ILE A 97 22.45 16.31 -42.73
N HIS A 98 22.97 17.05 -41.76
CA HIS A 98 24.12 17.94 -41.91
C HIS A 98 25.43 17.32 -41.41
N ARG A 99 25.36 16.61 -40.28
CA ARG A 99 26.52 16.05 -39.64
C ARG A 99 26.16 14.80 -38.86
N VAL A 100 27.00 13.78 -39.00
CA VAL A 100 26.90 12.55 -38.21
C VAL A 100 28.20 12.36 -37.44
N GLN A 101 28.13 12.14 -36.14
CA GLN A 101 29.29 11.84 -35.29
C GLN A 101 28.96 10.68 -34.36
N LYS A 102 29.93 9.77 -34.17
CA LYS A 102 29.80 8.70 -33.18
C LYS A 102 30.66 9.06 -31.96
N VAL A 103 30.01 9.22 -30.79
CA VAL A 103 30.66 9.59 -29.54
C VAL A 103 30.16 8.61 -28.46
N ASP A 104 31.06 7.93 -27.79
CA ASP A 104 30.76 7.00 -26.67
C ASP A 104 29.65 5.97 -26.96
N GLY A 105 29.64 5.34 -28.15
CA GLY A 105 28.64 4.34 -28.52
C GLY A 105 27.29 4.92 -28.96
N ARG A 106 27.12 6.25 -28.96
CA ARG A 106 25.93 6.95 -29.45
C ARG A 106 26.20 7.70 -30.74
N LEU A 107 25.19 7.80 -31.59
CA LEU A 107 25.19 8.65 -32.78
C LEU A 107 24.63 10.01 -32.41
N GLN A 108 25.42 11.04 -32.67
CA GLN A 108 24.93 12.42 -32.66
C GLN A 108 24.74 12.86 -34.11
N VAL A 109 23.51 13.14 -34.48
CA VAL A 109 23.14 13.54 -35.85
C VAL A 109 22.53 14.92 -35.81
N LEU A 110 23.13 15.87 -36.51
CA LEU A 110 22.57 17.20 -36.69
C LEU A 110 21.66 17.18 -37.92
N VAL A 111 20.38 17.43 -37.70
CA VAL A 111 19.38 17.46 -38.76
C VAL A 111 18.71 18.81 -38.85
N GLU A 112 18.35 19.20 -40.07
CA GLU A 112 17.52 20.37 -40.38
C GLU A 112 16.15 19.86 -40.86
N CYS A 113 15.10 20.22 -40.19
CA CYS A 113 13.73 19.84 -40.50
C CYS A 113 13.15 20.72 -41.60
N LEU A 114 12.74 20.10 -42.69
CA LEU A 114 12.39 20.82 -43.92
C LEU A 114 10.87 20.95 -44.12
N GLN A 115 10.17 19.81 -44.16
CA GLN A 115 8.78 19.78 -44.61
C GLN A 115 8.00 18.63 -43.96
N ARG A 116 6.69 18.83 -43.73
CA ARG A 116 5.77 17.78 -43.26
C ARG A 116 5.54 16.76 -44.37
N PHE A 117 5.51 15.48 -43.97
CA PHE A 117 5.09 14.39 -44.83
C PHE A 117 4.04 13.51 -44.17
N ARG A 118 3.27 12.82 -45.00
CA ARG A 118 2.37 11.71 -44.55
C ARG A 118 2.89 10.42 -45.11
N ILE A 119 2.84 9.37 -44.26
CA ILE A 119 3.10 8.01 -44.71
C ILE A 119 1.94 7.56 -45.58
N GLU A 120 2.19 7.12 -46.83
CA GLU A 120 1.19 6.47 -47.68
C GLU A 120 1.17 4.95 -47.43
N HIS A 121 2.36 4.34 -47.49
CA HIS A 121 2.52 2.91 -47.14
C HIS A 121 4.00 2.62 -46.82
N PHE A 122 4.20 1.64 -45.93
CA PHE A 122 5.55 1.13 -45.65
C PHE A 122 6.03 0.24 -46.77
N ILE A 123 7.31 0.42 -47.17
CA ILE A 123 8.03 -0.45 -48.07
C ILE A 123 8.74 -1.52 -47.26
N ASP A 124 9.43 -1.12 -46.20
CA ASP A 124 10.05 -1.99 -45.20
C ASP A 124 9.36 -1.78 -43.84
N GLU A 125 8.79 -2.85 -43.31
CA GLU A 125 8.08 -2.86 -42.03
C GLU A 125 8.97 -3.19 -40.83
N ARG A 126 10.28 -3.33 -41.06
CA ARG A 126 11.31 -3.57 -40.03
C ARG A 126 12.40 -2.53 -40.16
N ALA A 127 13.08 -2.26 -39.09
CA ALA A 127 14.20 -1.35 -39.08
C ALA A 127 15.34 -1.91 -39.97
N PRO A 128 15.89 -1.10 -40.89
CA PRO A 128 15.59 0.32 -41.18
C PRO A 128 14.24 0.52 -41.90
N PHE A 129 13.31 1.20 -41.22
CA PHE A 129 11.99 1.47 -41.77
C PHE A 129 12.07 2.36 -43.01
N THR A 130 11.36 1.97 -44.08
CA THR A 130 11.29 2.75 -45.33
C THR A 130 9.82 2.88 -45.72
N ALA A 131 9.42 4.08 -46.09
CA ALA A 131 8.05 4.33 -46.51
C ALA A 131 7.96 5.27 -47.71
N GLN A 132 6.93 5.07 -48.54
CA GLN A 132 6.51 6.03 -49.52
C GLN A 132 5.72 7.13 -48.81
N VAL A 133 6.02 8.39 -49.14
CA VAL A 133 5.51 9.54 -48.45
C VAL A 133 4.94 10.58 -49.41
N HIS A 134 3.97 11.32 -48.93
CA HIS A 134 3.38 12.47 -49.56
C HIS A 134 3.72 13.75 -48.79
N TYR A 135 4.27 14.76 -49.46
CA TYR A 135 4.66 16.03 -48.82
C TYR A 135 3.54 17.05 -48.88
N PHE A 136 3.37 17.80 -47.81
CA PHE A 136 2.44 18.91 -47.76
C PHE A 136 3.16 20.22 -48.06
N GLN A 137 2.70 20.94 -49.06
CA GLN A 137 3.17 22.30 -49.31
C GLN A 137 2.35 23.26 -48.46
N ASP A 138 3.00 24.22 -47.86
CA ASP A 138 2.29 25.27 -47.14
C ASP A 138 1.44 26.09 -48.11
N PRO A 139 0.17 26.32 -47.82
CA PRO A 139 -0.70 27.08 -48.74
C PRO A 139 -0.19 28.53 -48.92
N PRO A 140 -0.28 29.08 -50.12
CA PRO A 140 0.20 30.42 -50.41
C PRO A 140 -0.65 31.56 -49.78
N GLU A 141 -1.45 31.26 -48.76
CA GLU A 141 -2.49 32.11 -48.20
C GLU A 141 -2.01 33.07 -47.07
N ALA A 142 -0.73 33.45 -47.07
CA ALA A 142 -0.23 34.46 -46.12
C ALA A 142 -0.95 35.85 -46.23
N ALA A 143 -1.93 36.01 -47.13
CA ALA A 143 -2.57 37.28 -47.41
C ALA A 143 -3.95 37.50 -46.76
N VAL A 144 -4.50 36.52 -46.03
CA VAL A 144 -5.78 36.71 -45.38
C VAL A 144 -5.58 37.49 -44.10
N GLY A 145 -6.29 38.58 -43.88
CA GLY A 145 -6.12 39.48 -42.71
C GLY A 145 -6.25 38.78 -41.35
N GLU A 146 -6.96 37.67 -41.33
CA GLU A 146 -7.16 36.82 -40.15
C GLU A 146 -5.86 36.06 -39.77
N VAL A 147 -5.17 35.45 -40.73
CA VAL A 147 -3.84 34.81 -40.49
C VAL A 147 -2.81 35.80 -39.97
N LYS A 148 -2.82 37.02 -40.49
CA LYS A 148 -1.91 38.07 -40.04
C LYS A 148 -2.22 38.54 -38.59
N ALA A 149 -3.50 38.54 -38.20
CA ALA A 149 -3.90 38.85 -36.83
C ALA A 149 -3.41 37.75 -35.83
N TYR A 150 -3.54 36.49 -36.20
CA TYR A 150 -3.01 35.36 -35.40
C TYR A 150 -1.48 35.39 -35.31
N ALA A 151 -0.77 35.69 -36.38
CA ALA A 151 0.69 35.83 -36.37
C ALA A 151 1.15 36.93 -35.41
N ILE A 152 0.49 38.09 -35.44
CA ILE A 152 0.79 39.20 -34.52
C ILE A 152 0.47 38.76 -33.06
N ALA A 153 -0.60 38.03 -32.83
CA ALA A 153 -0.93 37.52 -31.50
C ALA A 153 0.16 36.56 -30.97
N ILE A 154 0.61 35.62 -31.77
CA ILE A 154 1.71 34.71 -31.44
C ILE A 154 2.98 35.47 -31.07
N ILE A 155 3.38 36.46 -31.91
CA ILE A 155 4.59 37.28 -31.67
C ILE A 155 4.44 38.04 -30.32
N ASN A 156 3.27 38.57 -30.02
CA ASN A 156 3.04 39.30 -28.77
C ASN A 156 3.14 38.39 -27.54
N ILE A 157 2.57 37.20 -27.60
CA ILE A 157 2.65 36.22 -26.50
C ILE A 157 4.11 35.79 -26.29
N ILE A 158 4.85 35.51 -27.34
CA ILE A 158 6.27 35.16 -27.24
C ILE A 158 7.07 36.32 -26.62
N LYS A 159 6.80 37.57 -27.02
CA LYS A 159 7.45 38.76 -26.45
C LYS A 159 7.17 38.92 -24.94
N GLU A 160 6.01 38.51 -24.46
CA GLU A 160 5.70 38.48 -23.03
C GLU A 160 6.40 37.30 -22.32
N LEU A 161 6.59 36.19 -23.00
CA LEU A 161 7.19 34.97 -22.44
C LEU A 161 8.72 35.09 -22.28
N VAL A 162 9.39 35.72 -23.24
CA VAL A 162 10.86 35.88 -23.26
C VAL A 162 11.45 36.45 -21.97
N PRO A 163 10.92 37.55 -21.38
CA PRO A 163 11.49 38.11 -20.16
C PRO A 163 11.23 37.27 -18.90
N LEU A 164 10.26 36.36 -18.95
CA LEU A 164 9.88 35.51 -17.79
C LEU A 164 10.73 34.25 -17.69
N ASN A 165 11.33 33.79 -18.79
CA ASN A 165 12.11 32.57 -18.82
C ASN A 165 13.60 32.85 -19.10
N PRO A 166 14.49 32.62 -18.11
CA PRO A 166 15.94 32.88 -18.27
C PRO A 166 16.63 32.03 -19.33
N LEU A 167 15.98 30.95 -19.80
CA LEU A 167 16.51 30.06 -20.82
C LEU A 167 16.38 30.65 -22.22
N TYR A 168 15.55 31.68 -22.40
CA TYR A 168 15.37 32.39 -23.66
C TYR A 168 16.41 33.53 -23.75
N GLY A 169 17.62 33.19 -24.26
CA GLY A 169 18.74 34.13 -24.38
C GLY A 169 18.59 35.20 -25.47
N GLU A 170 19.63 35.99 -25.69
CA GLU A 170 19.67 37.03 -26.75
C GLU A 170 19.46 36.49 -28.15
N GLU A 171 19.84 35.23 -28.41
CA GLU A 171 19.66 34.56 -29.71
C GLU A 171 18.18 34.48 -30.14
N LEU A 172 17.27 34.23 -29.16
CA LEU A 172 15.85 34.19 -29.45
C LEU A 172 15.29 35.59 -29.74
N ARG A 173 15.84 36.64 -29.14
CA ARG A 173 15.48 38.02 -29.43
C ARG A 173 15.86 38.40 -30.88
N ILE A 174 17.06 38.00 -31.29
CA ILE A 174 17.56 38.24 -32.66
C ILE A 174 16.72 37.47 -33.69
N PHE A 175 16.28 36.25 -33.35
CA PHE A 175 15.44 35.45 -34.21
C PHE A 175 14.04 36.08 -34.36
N LEU A 176 13.43 36.56 -33.27
CA LEU A 176 12.13 37.24 -33.30
C LEU A 176 12.17 38.58 -34.09
N ASP A 177 13.27 39.28 -34.08
CA ASP A 177 13.43 40.52 -34.84
C ASP A 177 13.56 40.25 -36.38
N ARG A 178 13.94 39.03 -36.76
CA ARG A 178 14.02 38.57 -38.15
C ARG A 178 12.74 37.93 -38.67
N MET A 179 11.97 37.29 -37.84
CA MET A 179 10.68 36.71 -38.19
C MET A 179 9.57 37.74 -38.13
N GLY A 180 9.02 38.06 -39.30
CA GLY A 180 7.84 38.94 -39.43
C GLY A 180 6.55 38.18 -39.54
N PRO A 181 5.42 38.89 -39.58
CA PRO A 181 4.08 38.30 -39.79
C PRO A 181 3.87 37.80 -41.24
N ASP A 182 4.92 37.85 -42.08
CA ASP A 182 4.85 37.50 -43.48
C ASP A 182 5.19 36.01 -43.77
N ASP A 183 5.63 35.27 -42.73
CA ASP A 183 5.81 33.81 -42.79
C ASP A 183 5.08 33.14 -41.60
N PRO A 184 3.74 33.08 -41.62
CA PRO A 184 2.95 32.60 -40.49
C PRO A 184 3.07 31.10 -40.24
N SER A 185 3.44 30.29 -41.24
CA SER A 185 3.59 28.84 -41.08
C SER A 185 4.83 28.51 -40.23
N HIS A 186 5.98 29.03 -40.59
CA HIS A 186 7.22 28.84 -39.84
C HIS A 186 7.14 29.49 -38.43
N LEU A 187 6.42 30.61 -38.31
CA LEU A 187 6.19 31.25 -37.02
C LEU A 187 5.37 30.35 -36.08
N ALA A 188 4.32 29.73 -36.60
CA ALA A 188 3.47 28.81 -35.79
C ALA A 188 4.28 27.58 -35.36
N ASP A 189 5.06 26.99 -36.24
CA ASP A 189 5.88 25.81 -35.96
C ASP A 189 6.99 26.12 -34.93
N PHE A 190 7.64 27.26 -35.11
CA PHE A 190 8.62 27.74 -34.14
C PHE A 190 8.00 28.00 -32.78
N ALA A 191 6.83 28.67 -32.72
CA ALA A 191 6.12 28.96 -31.50
C ALA A 191 5.72 27.69 -30.76
N ALA A 192 5.25 26.67 -31.48
CA ALA A 192 4.95 25.35 -30.90
C ALA A 192 6.21 24.71 -30.26
N SER A 193 7.35 24.86 -30.91
CA SER A 193 8.60 24.29 -30.44
C SER A 193 9.11 24.90 -29.12
N LEU A 194 8.73 26.15 -28.82
CA LEU A 194 9.07 26.84 -27.57
C LEU A 194 8.27 26.37 -26.35
N THR A 195 7.14 25.71 -26.54
CA THR A 195 6.29 25.30 -25.45
C THR A 195 6.77 24.02 -24.77
N THR A 196 6.45 23.85 -23.50
CA THR A 196 6.69 22.63 -22.73
C THR A 196 5.53 21.63 -22.83
N ALA A 197 4.66 21.80 -23.83
CA ALA A 197 3.52 20.92 -24.10
C ALA A 197 3.95 19.46 -24.28
N ASP A 198 3.04 18.55 -23.97
CA ASP A 198 3.29 17.13 -24.11
C ASP A 198 3.40 16.68 -25.58
N ARG A 199 3.91 15.48 -25.81
CA ARG A 199 4.20 14.97 -27.14
C ARG A 199 2.94 14.86 -28.02
N ASP A 200 1.79 14.54 -27.42
CA ASP A 200 0.55 14.33 -28.17
C ASP A 200 -0.05 15.68 -28.60
N GLN A 201 0.00 16.69 -27.73
CA GLN A 201 -0.41 18.06 -28.08
C GLN A 201 0.46 18.65 -29.17
N LEU A 202 1.77 18.42 -29.13
CA LEU A 202 2.68 18.88 -30.18
C LEU A 202 2.44 18.12 -31.49
N GLN A 203 2.14 16.83 -31.43
CA GLN A 203 1.80 16.03 -32.60
C GLN A 203 0.50 16.51 -33.26
N GLU A 204 -0.51 16.88 -32.47
CA GLU A 204 -1.75 17.49 -33.00
C GLU A 204 -1.48 18.77 -33.81
N ILE A 205 -0.51 19.58 -33.38
CA ILE A 205 -0.10 20.77 -34.14
C ILE A 205 0.62 20.38 -35.43
N LEU A 206 1.49 19.38 -35.38
CA LEU A 206 2.20 18.89 -36.56
C LEU A 206 1.20 18.33 -37.60
N GLU A 207 0.15 17.65 -37.13
CA GLU A 207 -0.92 17.08 -37.96
C GLU A 207 -1.91 18.12 -38.50
N ALA A 208 -1.97 19.31 -37.91
CA ALA A 208 -2.81 20.41 -38.41
C ALA A 208 -2.19 21.02 -39.66
N ILE A 209 -2.57 20.50 -40.83
CA ILE A 209 -2.06 20.93 -42.13
C ILE A 209 -2.55 22.33 -42.49
N GLU A 210 -3.84 22.63 -42.21
CA GLU A 210 -4.43 23.94 -42.42
C GLU A 210 -3.83 24.97 -41.42
N LEU A 211 -3.47 26.15 -41.94
CA LEU A 211 -2.72 27.12 -41.17
C LEU A 211 -3.54 27.75 -40.02
N LEU A 212 -4.80 28.13 -40.24
CA LEU A 212 -5.61 28.77 -39.20
C LEU A 212 -5.85 27.88 -38.01
N PRO A 213 -6.33 26.61 -38.12
CA PRO A 213 -6.47 25.70 -36.98
C PRO A 213 -5.14 25.41 -36.26
N ARG A 214 -4.02 25.39 -36.99
CA ARG A 214 -2.69 25.24 -36.41
C ARG A 214 -2.35 26.42 -35.52
N MET A 215 -2.54 27.65 -36.01
CA MET A 215 -2.26 28.86 -35.24
C MET A 215 -3.16 29.00 -34.01
N GLU A 216 -4.42 28.60 -34.08
CA GLU A 216 -5.32 28.59 -32.94
C GLU A 216 -4.79 27.69 -31.82
N ARG A 217 -4.43 26.47 -32.16
CA ARG A 217 -3.85 25.52 -31.17
C ARG A 217 -2.53 26.02 -30.57
N VAL A 218 -1.69 26.61 -31.40
CA VAL A 218 -0.43 27.20 -30.94
C VAL A 218 -0.66 28.34 -29.92
N ILE A 219 -1.65 29.20 -30.17
CA ILE A 219 -2.00 30.28 -29.25
C ILE A 219 -2.52 29.70 -27.91
N GLU A 220 -3.31 28.64 -27.94
CA GLU A 220 -3.76 27.96 -26.70
C GLU A 220 -2.58 27.46 -25.87
N LEU A 221 -1.63 26.78 -26.52
CA LEU A 221 -0.44 26.27 -25.84
C LEU A 221 0.44 27.40 -25.32
N LEU A 222 0.69 28.43 -26.13
CA LEU A 222 1.48 29.59 -25.68
C LEU A 222 0.85 30.35 -24.51
N ASN A 223 -0.49 30.49 -24.48
CA ASN A 223 -1.17 31.07 -23.34
C ASN A 223 -0.99 30.23 -22.07
N THR A 224 -1.08 28.91 -22.19
CA THR A 224 -0.83 27.99 -21.06
C THR A 224 0.59 28.12 -20.54
N GLU A 225 1.57 28.18 -21.46
CA GLU A 225 2.98 28.39 -21.14
C GLU A 225 3.21 29.74 -20.46
N LEU A 226 2.58 30.80 -20.95
CA LEU A 226 2.68 32.14 -20.39
C LEU A 226 2.13 32.21 -18.95
N GLU A 227 1.00 31.59 -18.69
CA GLU A 227 0.43 31.50 -17.33
C GLU A 227 1.36 30.71 -16.39
N LEU A 228 1.93 29.60 -16.86
CA LEU A 228 2.91 28.82 -16.11
C LEU A 228 4.18 29.64 -15.81
N ALA A 229 4.72 30.34 -16.80
CA ALA A 229 5.89 31.19 -16.64
C ALA A 229 5.64 32.37 -15.67
N LYS A 230 4.46 32.99 -15.73
CA LYS A 230 4.05 34.04 -14.77
C LYS A 230 3.98 33.48 -13.34
N ALA A 231 3.39 32.29 -13.16
CA ALA A 231 3.31 31.63 -11.86
C ALA A 231 4.71 31.30 -11.30
N GLN A 232 5.60 30.74 -12.13
CA GLN A 232 6.98 30.43 -11.75
C GLN A 232 7.77 31.70 -11.37
N HIS A 233 7.63 32.78 -12.14
CA HIS A 233 8.26 34.07 -11.84
C HIS A 233 7.77 34.65 -10.52
N HIS A 234 6.47 34.57 -10.24
CA HIS A 234 5.90 35.03 -8.97
C HIS A 234 6.42 34.21 -7.78
N ILE A 235 6.50 32.89 -7.90
CA ILE A 235 7.07 32.00 -6.87
C ILE A 235 8.53 32.36 -6.62
N ARG A 236 9.33 32.52 -7.66
CA ARG A 236 10.76 32.86 -7.56
C ARG A 236 10.95 34.18 -6.82
N LYS A 237 10.21 35.21 -7.22
CA LYS A 237 10.26 36.54 -6.58
C LYS A 237 9.86 36.46 -5.10
N SER A 238 8.81 35.70 -4.79
CA SER A 238 8.37 35.48 -3.40
C SER A 238 9.41 34.76 -2.54
N VAL A 239 10.18 33.83 -3.15
CA VAL A 239 11.29 33.12 -2.46
C VAL A 239 12.47 34.08 -2.22
N GLU A 240 12.81 34.89 -3.21
CA GLU A 240 13.87 35.89 -3.10
C GLU A 240 13.57 36.93 -1.99
N GLU A 241 12.35 37.46 -1.97
CA GLU A 241 11.91 38.40 -0.91
C GLU A 241 11.94 37.78 0.50
N ARG A 242 11.61 36.49 0.61
CA ARG A 242 11.71 35.76 1.89
C ARG A 242 13.16 35.54 2.30
N MET A 243 14.04 35.23 1.37
CA MET A 243 15.47 35.05 1.64
C MET A 243 16.11 36.38 2.09
N GLU A 244 15.81 37.48 1.41
CA GLU A 244 16.29 38.81 1.84
C GLU A 244 15.79 39.18 3.23
N THR A 245 14.51 38.89 3.53
CA THR A 245 13.94 39.16 4.87
C THR A 245 14.63 38.30 5.92
N GLN A 246 14.88 37.03 5.66
CA GLN A 246 15.59 36.13 6.59
C GLN A 246 17.06 36.55 6.79
N GLN A 247 17.77 36.93 5.73
CA GLN A 247 19.13 37.45 5.86
C GLN A 247 19.19 38.74 6.69
N ARG A 248 18.22 39.63 6.49
CA ARG A 248 18.11 40.87 7.27
C ARG A 248 17.80 40.62 8.74
N GLU A 249 16.87 39.68 9.02
CA GLU A 249 16.57 39.25 10.40
C GLU A 249 17.77 38.59 11.05
N PHE A 250 18.51 37.74 10.32
CA PHE A 250 19.73 37.12 10.82
C PHE A 250 20.79 38.19 11.17
N PHE A 251 21.02 39.15 10.28
CA PHE A 251 21.98 40.23 10.52
C PHE A 251 21.59 41.12 11.70
N LEU A 252 20.31 41.44 11.86
CA LEU A 252 19.80 42.18 12.99
C LEU A 252 19.90 41.43 14.31
N ARG A 253 19.72 40.07 14.27
CA ARG A 253 19.91 39.21 15.45
C ARG A 253 21.38 39.14 15.84
N GLU A 254 22.29 39.02 14.89
CA GLU A 254 23.73 39.03 15.16
C GLU A 254 24.21 40.38 15.74
N GLN A 255 23.70 41.51 15.22
CA GLN A 255 23.97 42.81 15.80
C GLN A 255 23.41 42.96 17.23
N LEU A 256 22.20 42.47 17.46
CA LEU A 256 21.57 42.49 18.79
C LEU A 256 22.36 41.61 19.76
N LYS A 257 22.85 40.45 19.32
CA LYS A 257 23.72 39.55 20.09
C LYS A 257 25.05 40.21 20.45
N SER A 258 25.70 40.87 19.49
CA SER A 258 26.92 41.61 19.72
C SER A 258 26.75 42.75 20.74
N ILE A 259 25.63 43.49 20.65
CA ILE A 259 25.29 44.56 21.60
C ILE A 259 24.98 43.96 22.99
N GLN A 260 24.31 42.83 23.07
CA GLN A 260 24.04 42.14 24.35
C GLN A 260 25.32 41.63 25.02
N GLN A 261 26.26 41.10 24.22
CA GLN A 261 27.59 40.72 24.71
C GLN A 261 28.39 41.94 25.26
N GLU A 262 28.41 43.07 24.53
CA GLU A 262 29.10 44.26 24.98
C GLU A 262 28.47 44.87 26.27
N LEU A 263 27.14 44.71 26.44
CA LEU A 263 26.42 45.20 27.63
C LEU A 263 26.50 44.21 28.83
N GLY A 264 27.11 43.05 28.66
CA GLY A 264 27.19 42.03 29.72
C GLY A 264 25.87 41.43 30.16
N LEU A 265 24.83 41.59 29.32
CA LEU A 265 23.45 41.13 29.55
C LEU A 265 23.21 39.70 29.10
N GLU A 266 24.14 39.12 28.36
CA GLU A 266 24.07 37.70 27.93
C GLU A 266 24.71 36.80 28.96
N LYS A 267 23.94 36.00 29.66
CA LYS A 267 24.42 34.69 30.10
C LYS A 267 24.70 33.95 28.79
N ASP A 268 25.94 33.61 28.56
CA ASP A 268 26.38 32.82 27.40
C ASP A 268 25.35 31.67 27.20
N ASP A 269 24.63 31.68 26.06
CA ASP A 269 23.60 30.69 25.76
C ASP A 269 24.10 29.27 25.99
N ARG A 270 25.38 29.04 25.77
CA ARG A 270 26.09 27.80 26.02
C ARG A 270 26.14 27.48 27.52
N THR A 271 26.43 28.46 28.40
CA THR A 271 26.47 28.26 29.86
C THR A 271 25.08 27.94 30.39
N ALA A 272 24.04 28.61 29.86
CA ALA A 272 22.65 28.34 30.22
C ALA A 272 22.22 26.92 29.75
N GLU A 273 22.64 26.45 28.59
CA GLU A 273 22.36 25.10 28.10
C GLU A 273 23.10 24.03 28.94
N LEU A 274 24.35 24.26 29.25
CA LEU A 274 25.13 23.34 30.10
C LEU A 274 24.51 23.24 31.52
N GLU A 275 24.08 24.35 32.09
CA GLU A 275 23.37 24.38 33.40
C GLU A 275 22.06 23.59 33.30
N LYS A 276 21.30 23.72 32.22
CA LYS A 276 20.07 22.97 31.95
C LYS A 276 20.32 21.45 31.85
N PHE A 277 21.39 21.05 31.16
CA PHE A 277 21.76 19.63 31.08
C PHE A 277 22.23 19.09 32.43
N ARG A 278 23.02 19.84 33.21
CA ARG A 278 23.42 19.44 34.56
C ARG A 278 22.21 19.31 35.50
N ASP A 279 21.24 20.21 35.43
CA ASP A 279 20.00 20.10 36.24
C ASP A 279 19.20 18.85 35.89
N ARG A 280 19.11 18.49 34.59
CA ARG A 280 18.47 17.24 34.17
C ARG A 280 19.24 16.02 34.68
N LEU A 281 20.56 16.01 34.50
CA LEU A 281 21.44 14.90 34.93
C LEU A 281 21.39 14.65 36.42
N SER A 282 21.27 15.68 37.24
CA SER A 282 21.15 15.56 38.68
C SER A 282 19.93 14.77 39.17
N LYS A 283 18.94 14.62 38.33
CA LYS A 283 17.68 13.90 38.60
C LYS A 283 17.71 12.44 38.10
N LEU A 284 18.74 12.05 37.37
CA LEU A 284 18.88 10.75 36.73
C LEU A 284 19.89 9.86 37.47
N THR A 285 19.66 8.56 37.44
CA THR A 285 20.58 7.58 37.99
C THR A 285 21.32 6.87 36.85
N LEU A 286 22.48 7.41 36.49
CA LEU A 286 23.29 6.89 35.39
C LEU A 286 24.21 5.77 35.84
N SER A 287 24.53 4.80 34.97
CA SER A 287 25.62 3.88 35.15
C SER A 287 26.95 4.62 35.08
N GLU A 288 28.00 4.06 35.69
CA GLU A 288 29.34 4.65 35.69
C GLU A 288 29.87 4.93 34.28
N GLN A 289 29.63 4.00 33.35
CA GLN A 289 30.02 4.16 31.94
C GLN A 289 29.24 5.28 31.25
N THR A 290 27.94 5.35 31.47
CA THR A 290 27.08 6.41 30.88
C THR A 290 27.42 7.77 31.44
N ALA A 291 27.67 7.87 32.78
CA ALA A 291 28.04 9.11 33.42
C ALA A 291 29.38 9.65 32.87
N LYS A 292 30.39 8.80 32.74
CA LYS A 292 31.69 9.15 32.17
C LYS A 292 31.53 9.66 30.72
N ARG A 293 30.75 8.96 29.88
CA ARG A 293 30.52 9.36 28.49
C ARG A 293 29.81 10.70 28.39
N VAL A 294 28.82 10.94 29.24
CA VAL A 294 28.12 12.22 29.30
C VAL A 294 29.05 13.36 29.72
N GLU A 295 29.92 13.14 30.70
CA GLU A 295 30.87 14.14 31.12
C GLU A 295 31.84 14.51 30.01
N GLU A 296 32.42 13.50 29.30
CA GLU A 296 33.26 13.72 28.11
C GLU A 296 32.57 14.56 27.03
N GLU A 297 31.30 14.28 26.72
CA GLU A 297 30.55 15.02 25.69
C GLU A 297 30.12 16.42 26.20
N MET A 298 29.86 16.57 27.49
CA MET A 298 29.61 17.88 28.12
C MET A 298 30.85 18.80 28.07
N ASP A 299 32.04 18.26 28.38
CA ASP A 299 33.30 18.97 28.28
C ASP A 299 33.61 19.35 26.84
N LYS A 300 33.34 18.44 25.90
CA LYS A 300 33.45 18.72 24.48
C LYS A 300 32.50 19.87 24.04
N LEU A 301 31.23 19.86 24.49
CA LEU A 301 30.26 20.90 24.21
C LEU A 301 30.70 22.27 24.76
N ALA A 302 31.40 22.26 25.93
CA ALA A 302 31.91 23.48 26.57
C ALA A 302 33.00 24.19 25.75
N ILE A 303 33.72 23.45 24.89
CA ILE A 303 34.86 23.97 24.10
C ILE A 303 34.41 24.34 22.69
N LEU A 304 33.39 23.66 22.12
CA LEU A 304 32.93 23.86 20.73
C LEU A 304 32.31 25.23 20.52
N GLU A 305 32.53 25.84 19.33
CA GLU A 305 31.85 27.05 18.91
C GLU A 305 30.37 26.82 18.61
N THR A 306 29.50 27.70 19.10
CA THR A 306 28.03 27.56 18.97
C THR A 306 27.52 27.51 17.53
N GLY A 307 28.27 28.07 16.59
CA GLY A 307 27.98 28.06 15.14
C GLY A 307 28.44 26.81 14.40
N SER A 308 29.19 25.93 15.03
CA SER A 308 29.75 24.75 14.36
C SER A 308 28.73 23.63 14.20
N PRO A 309 28.77 22.89 13.08
CA PRO A 309 27.92 21.69 12.91
C PRO A 309 28.15 20.65 14.03
N GLU A 310 29.34 20.54 14.54
CA GLU A 310 29.72 19.62 15.60
C GLU A 310 29.06 19.98 16.93
N TYR A 311 28.93 21.28 17.24
CA TYR A 311 28.16 21.77 18.39
C TYR A 311 26.71 21.28 18.35
N ALA A 312 26.03 21.43 17.20
CA ALA A 312 24.65 21.01 17.04
C ALA A 312 24.50 19.47 17.22
N LEU A 313 25.43 18.68 16.70
CA LEU A 313 25.44 17.23 16.83
C LEU A 313 25.67 16.80 18.30
N THR A 314 26.66 17.37 18.97
CA THR A 314 26.99 17.07 20.37
C THR A 314 25.86 17.50 21.30
N ARG A 315 25.30 18.70 21.10
CA ARG A 315 24.15 19.21 21.82
C ARG A 315 22.92 18.29 21.69
N ASN A 316 22.58 17.89 20.47
CA ASN A 316 21.46 16.98 20.25
C ASN A 316 21.68 15.61 20.90
N TYR A 317 22.90 15.11 20.89
CA TYR A 317 23.26 13.86 21.54
C TYR A 317 23.09 13.93 23.07
N ILE A 318 23.58 14.99 23.70
CA ILE A 318 23.39 15.21 25.13
C ILE A 318 21.90 15.42 25.46
N ASP A 319 21.16 16.13 24.64
CA ASP A 319 19.72 16.32 24.82
C ASP A 319 18.98 14.96 24.79
N TRP A 320 19.33 14.05 23.86
CA TRP A 320 18.78 12.71 23.85
C TRP A 320 19.09 11.95 25.14
N ILE A 321 20.35 11.88 25.59
CA ILE A 321 20.75 11.16 26.80
C ILE A 321 20.05 11.72 28.03
N THR A 322 20.00 13.04 28.17
CA THR A 322 19.41 13.71 29.34
C THR A 322 17.87 13.66 29.37
N LEU A 323 17.23 13.31 28.27
CA LEU A 323 15.77 13.12 28.19
C LEU A 323 15.34 11.66 28.41
N LEU A 324 16.29 10.71 28.41
CA LEU A 324 15.98 9.33 28.71
C LEU A 324 15.77 9.11 30.22
N PRO A 325 14.87 8.23 30.60
CA PRO A 325 14.45 8.05 31.99
C PRO A 325 15.37 7.12 32.79
N TRP A 326 16.66 7.39 32.85
CA TRP A 326 17.63 6.58 33.56
C TRP A 326 17.30 6.44 35.04
N GLY A 327 17.03 5.18 35.50
CA GLY A 327 16.66 4.89 36.87
C GLY A 327 15.27 5.34 37.31
N MET A 328 14.45 5.88 36.37
CA MET A 328 13.11 6.36 36.67
C MET A 328 12.05 5.29 36.41
N HIS A 329 11.44 4.79 37.48
CA HIS A 329 10.40 3.75 37.40
C HIS A 329 9.05 4.28 37.85
N SER A 330 7.99 3.91 37.14
CA SER A 330 6.61 4.04 37.61
C SER A 330 6.37 2.97 38.69
N LYS A 331 5.56 3.31 39.68
CA LYS A 331 5.12 2.31 40.70
C LYS A 331 4.06 1.41 40.07
N ASP A 332 4.34 0.13 40.02
CA ASP A 332 3.40 -0.87 39.55
C ASP A 332 2.21 -1.00 40.51
N ASN A 333 1.02 -1.05 39.92
CA ASN A 333 -0.16 -1.43 40.64
C ASN A 333 -0.28 -2.97 40.61
N LEU A 334 0.10 -3.58 41.71
CA LEU A 334 0.14 -5.05 41.83
C LEU A 334 -1.17 -5.65 42.38
N ASP A 335 -2.31 -4.99 42.17
CA ASP A 335 -3.63 -5.47 42.60
C ASP A 335 -4.34 -6.16 41.41
N ILE A 336 -4.56 -7.48 41.56
CA ILE A 336 -5.21 -8.29 40.55
C ILE A 336 -6.69 -7.92 40.32
N GLU A 337 -7.38 -7.39 41.36
CA GLU A 337 -8.76 -6.96 41.25
C GLU A 337 -8.87 -5.66 40.43
N VAL A 338 -7.88 -4.77 40.52
CA VAL A 338 -7.78 -3.57 39.67
C VAL A 338 -7.57 -3.99 38.23
N ALA A 339 -6.68 -4.95 38.00
CA ALA A 339 -6.42 -5.49 36.67
C ALA A 339 -7.69 -6.12 36.05
N ARG A 340 -8.41 -6.92 36.84
CA ARG A 340 -9.68 -7.52 36.41
C ARG A 340 -10.71 -6.45 36.06
N LYS A 341 -10.89 -5.44 36.87
CA LYS A 341 -11.82 -4.33 36.62
C LYS A 341 -11.46 -3.53 35.36
N ALA A 342 -10.18 -3.26 35.15
CA ALA A 342 -9.70 -2.55 33.95
C ALA A 342 -9.99 -3.35 32.67
N LEU A 343 -9.72 -4.65 32.66
CA LEU A 343 -10.02 -5.53 31.53
C LEU A 343 -11.53 -5.66 31.28
N ASP A 344 -12.35 -5.72 32.34
CA ASP A 344 -13.81 -5.85 32.19
C ASP A 344 -14.51 -4.57 31.80
N LYS A 345 -13.94 -3.43 32.16
CA LYS A 345 -14.44 -2.10 31.82
C LYS A 345 -14.37 -1.87 30.29
N ASP A 346 -13.25 -2.27 29.66
CA ASP A 346 -12.96 -1.92 28.27
C ASP A 346 -13.26 -3.05 27.28
N HIS A 347 -13.44 -4.30 27.76
CA HIS A 347 -13.60 -5.47 26.91
C HIS A 347 -14.82 -6.29 27.30
N TYR A 348 -15.66 -6.59 26.32
CA TYR A 348 -16.79 -7.51 26.48
C TYR A 348 -16.40 -8.90 26.01
N GLY A 349 -16.73 -9.94 26.81
CA GLY A 349 -16.31 -11.31 26.53
C GLY A 349 -14.81 -11.52 26.68
N LEU A 350 -14.23 -12.35 25.85
CA LEU A 350 -12.80 -12.70 25.85
C LEU A 350 -12.33 -13.31 27.20
N ASP A 351 -13.21 -14.08 27.86
CA ASP A 351 -12.96 -14.57 29.21
C ASP A 351 -11.68 -15.40 29.33
N ASN A 352 -11.39 -16.26 28.33
CA ASN A 352 -10.14 -17.04 28.30
C ASN A 352 -8.91 -16.14 28.16
N VAL A 353 -9.00 -15.11 27.30
CA VAL A 353 -7.91 -14.14 27.10
C VAL A 353 -7.65 -13.35 28.38
N LYS A 354 -8.73 -12.84 29.01
CA LYS A 354 -8.63 -12.13 30.30
C LYS A 354 -8.04 -13.01 31.39
N LYS A 355 -8.48 -14.28 31.47
CA LYS A 355 -7.94 -15.24 32.44
C LYS A 355 -6.44 -15.46 32.24
N ARG A 356 -5.97 -15.69 31.01
CA ARG A 356 -4.54 -15.84 30.69
C ARG A 356 -3.73 -14.61 31.05
N ILE A 357 -4.26 -13.41 30.74
CA ILE A 357 -3.61 -12.15 31.11
C ILE A 357 -3.54 -12.00 32.64
N LEU A 358 -4.60 -12.34 33.37
CA LEU A 358 -4.59 -12.28 34.83
C LEU A 358 -3.66 -13.30 35.46
N GLU A 359 -3.55 -14.51 34.91
CA GLU A 359 -2.57 -15.53 35.32
C GLU A 359 -1.13 -15.00 35.14
N PHE A 360 -0.84 -14.39 33.99
CA PHE A 360 0.45 -13.77 33.71
C PHE A 360 0.77 -12.64 34.71
N LEU A 361 -0.18 -11.73 34.93
CA LEU A 361 -0.02 -10.63 35.89
C LEU A 361 0.15 -11.15 37.32
N ALA A 362 -0.57 -12.21 37.70
CA ALA A 362 -0.47 -12.81 39.02
C ALA A 362 0.92 -13.36 39.33
N VAL A 363 1.59 -13.96 38.34
CA VAL A 363 3.00 -14.40 38.49
C VAL A 363 3.92 -13.20 38.75
N GLY A 364 3.75 -12.10 38.00
CA GLY A 364 4.50 -10.87 38.22
C GLY A 364 4.24 -10.26 39.61
N ILE A 365 2.98 -10.24 40.03
CA ILE A 365 2.60 -9.77 41.37
C ILE A 365 3.31 -10.59 42.48
N MET A 366 3.36 -11.91 42.33
CA MET A 366 4.02 -12.80 43.30
C MET A 366 5.56 -12.61 43.31
N LYS A 367 6.16 -12.29 42.17
CA LYS A 367 7.57 -11.96 42.06
C LYS A 367 7.92 -10.54 42.57
N GLY A 368 6.92 -9.67 42.76
CA GLY A 368 7.08 -8.28 43.10
C GLY A 368 7.37 -7.33 41.92
N GLU A 369 7.49 -7.88 40.70
CA GLU A 369 7.71 -7.11 39.49
C GLU A 369 7.13 -7.85 38.26
N VAL A 370 6.60 -7.09 37.31
CA VAL A 370 6.14 -7.62 36.01
C VAL A 370 7.21 -7.29 34.97
N SER A 371 8.14 -8.22 34.77
CA SER A 371 9.31 -8.03 33.89
C SER A 371 9.67 -9.33 33.16
N GLY A 372 10.44 -9.23 32.09
CA GLY A 372 11.11 -10.34 31.42
C GLY A 372 10.25 -11.28 30.59
N SER A 373 8.98 -10.96 30.33
CA SER A 373 8.11 -11.81 29.51
C SER A 373 7.50 -11.01 28.36
N ILE A 374 7.32 -11.69 27.22
CA ILE A 374 6.74 -11.12 26.01
C ILE A 374 5.39 -11.75 25.76
N ILE A 375 4.34 -10.95 25.68
CA ILE A 375 2.99 -11.42 25.34
C ILE A 375 2.77 -11.25 23.85
N LEU A 376 2.39 -12.33 23.15
CA LEU A 376 2.00 -12.28 21.75
C LEU A 376 0.46 -12.45 21.64
N LEU A 377 -0.21 -11.38 21.23
CA LEU A 377 -1.64 -11.37 20.96
C LEU A 377 -1.90 -11.72 19.49
N VAL A 378 -2.40 -12.91 19.21
CA VAL A 378 -2.67 -13.40 17.85
C VAL A 378 -4.15 -13.47 17.56
N GLY A 379 -4.56 -13.05 16.38
CA GLY A 379 -5.95 -13.19 15.94
C GLY A 379 -6.32 -12.22 14.82
N PRO A 380 -7.52 -12.34 14.28
CA PRO A 380 -7.95 -11.53 13.15
C PRO A 380 -7.96 -10.03 13.45
N PRO A 381 -7.94 -9.20 12.41
CA PRO A 381 -7.93 -7.75 12.59
C PRO A 381 -9.24 -7.25 13.23
N GLY A 382 -9.12 -6.30 14.16
CA GLY A 382 -10.27 -5.67 14.80
C GLY A 382 -10.90 -6.44 15.97
N VAL A 383 -10.22 -7.45 16.52
CA VAL A 383 -10.69 -8.17 17.74
C VAL A 383 -10.29 -7.50 19.04
N GLY A 384 -9.55 -6.39 18.98
CA GLY A 384 -9.21 -5.62 20.16
C GLY A 384 -7.79 -5.83 20.70
N LYS A 385 -6.88 -6.44 19.96
CA LYS A 385 -5.46 -6.66 20.37
C LYS A 385 -4.83 -5.41 20.97
N THR A 386 -4.90 -4.29 20.25
CA THR A 386 -4.32 -3.01 20.68
C THR A 386 -5.02 -2.43 21.94
N SER A 387 -6.31 -2.58 22.04
CA SER A 387 -7.04 -2.09 23.24
C SER A 387 -6.72 -2.93 24.47
N ILE A 388 -6.52 -4.24 24.32
CA ILE A 388 -6.09 -5.11 25.43
C ILE A 388 -4.73 -4.68 25.97
N GLY A 389 -3.76 -4.43 25.07
CA GLY A 389 -2.43 -3.94 25.50
C GLY A 389 -2.51 -2.62 26.28
N LYS A 390 -3.38 -1.70 25.84
CA LYS A 390 -3.60 -0.46 26.57
C LYS A 390 -4.25 -0.71 27.95
N SER A 391 -5.22 -1.63 28.05
CA SER A 391 -5.85 -1.97 29.32
C SER A 391 -4.91 -2.69 30.29
N ILE A 392 -3.95 -3.47 29.78
CA ILE A 392 -2.87 -4.05 30.60
C ILE A 392 -1.99 -2.94 31.20
N ALA A 393 -1.60 -1.96 30.39
CA ALA A 393 -0.81 -0.83 30.84
C ALA A 393 -1.55 0.01 31.90
N GLU A 394 -2.86 0.30 31.67
CA GLU A 394 -3.72 1.01 32.61
C GLU A 394 -3.85 0.22 33.93
N ALA A 395 -4.00 -1.10 33.85
CA ALA A 395 -4.09 -1.97 35.01
C ALA A 395 -2.82 -1.96 35.87
N LEU A 396 -1.65 -1.93 35.23
CA LEU A 396 -0.34 -1.85 35.90
C LEU A 396 0.02 -0.44 36.36
N GLY A 397 -0.67 0.60 35.89
CA GLY A 397 -0.28 1.99 36.13
C GLY A 397 0.96 2.43 35.35
N ARG A 398 1.32 1.70 34.27
CA ARG A 398 2.48 1.99 33.44
C ARG A 398 2.12 2.84 32.22
N THR A 399 3.07 3.63 31.74
CA THR A 399 2.94 4.36 30.48
C THR A 399 2.85 3.37 29.32
N PHE A 400 1.96 3.66 28.35
CA PHE A 400 1.74 2.82 27.17
C PHE A 400 2.31 3.50 25.93
N PHE A 401 3.23 2.82 25.25
CA PHE A 401 3.74 3.23 23.96
C PHE A 401 3.46 2.17 22.91
N ARG A 402 3.17 2.60 21.67
CA ARG A 402 2.87 1.68 20.56
C ARG A 402 3.56 2.14 19.30
N PHE A 403 4.22 1.23 18.61
CA PHE A 403 4.66 1.43 17.23
C PHE A 403 4.47 0.17 16.40
N SER A 404 4.38 0.33 15.08
CA SER A 404 4.27 -0.79 14.16
C SER A 404 5.65 -1.19 13.68
N VAL A 405 5.92 -2.49 13.69
CA VAL A 405 7.12 -3.09 13.09
C VAL A 405 6.82 -3.67 11.69
N GLY A 406 5.54 -3.68 11.31
CA GLY A 406 5.13 -4.12 9.98
C GLY A 406 5.63 -3.17 8.90
N GLY A 407 6.41 -3.73 7.97
CA GLY A 407 7.01 -2.97 6.87
C GLY A 407 8.39 -2.40 7.16
N MET A 408 8.93 -2.57 8.36
CA MET A 408 10.33 -2.26 8.65
C MET A 408 11.25 -3.16 7.81
N ARG A 409 12.28 -2.57 7.23
CA ARG A 409 13.24 -3.26 6.37
C ARG A 409 14.69 -3.06 6.79
N ASP A 410 14.94 -2.10 7.67
CA ASP A 410 16.27 -1.71 8.12
C ASP A 410 16.39 -1.96 9.64
N GLU A 411 17.43 -2.67 10.04
CA GLU A 411 17.81 -2.88 11.44
C GLU A 411 18.01 -1.55 12.17
N ALA A 412 18.48 -0.53 11.46
CA ALA A 412 18.72 0.80 12.01
C ALA A 412 17.44 1.50 12.52
N GLU A 413 16.26 1.14 12.05
CA GLU A 413 15.01 1.63 12.63
C GLU A 413 14.84 1.17 14.08
N ILE A 414 15.37 -0.01 14.43
CA ILE A 414 15.29 -0.61 15.78
C ILE A 414 16.46 -0.16 16.65
N LYS A 415 17.70 -0.30 16.13
CA LYS A 415 18.96 -0.03 16.85
C LYS A 415 19.50 1.38 16.67
N GLY A 416 18.88 2.23 15.83
CA GLY A 416 19.37 3.56 15.55
C GLY A 416 20.45 3.61 14.46
N HIS A 417 20.63 4.77 13.87
CA HIS A 417 21.68 5.05 12.88
C HIS A 417 22.93 5.57 13.58
N ARG A 418 24.11 5.23 13.08
CA ARG A 418 25.36 5.79 13.62
C ARG A 418 25.34 7.31 13.54
N ARG A 419 25.74 7.99 14.61
CA ARG A 419 25.72 9.46 14.79
C ARG A 419 26.41 10.26 13.68
N THR A 420 27.31 9.64 12.94
CA THR A 420 28.08 10.27 11.85
C THR A 420 27.26 10.53 10.58
N TYR A 421 26.08 9.93 10.44
CA TYR A 421 25.23 10.14 9.27
C TYR A 421 24.35 11.38 9.43
N ILE A 422 24.15 12.11 8.33
CA ILE A 422 23.24 13.26 8.32
C ILE A 422 21.80 12.74 8.54
N GLY A 423 21.11 13.32 9.52
CA GLY A 423 19.76 12.90 9.87
C GLY A 423 19.68 11.65 10.76
N ALA A 424 20.82 11.19 11.32
CA ALA A 424 20.83 10.06 12.26
C ALA A 424 19.91 10.29 13.44
N MET A 425 19.18 9.24 13.85
CA MET A 425 18.27 9.25 14.98
C MET A 425 18.44 7.95 15.80
N PRO A 426 18.16 8.00 17.11
CA PRO A 426 18.06 6.78 17.92
C PRO A 426 16.99 5.83 17.40
N GLY A 427 17.15 4.55 17.72
CA GLY A 427 16.20 3.52 17.39
C GLY A 427 14.83 3.70 18.05
N LYS A 428 13.82 3.00 17.53
CA LYS A 428 12.42 3.10 18.01
C LYS A 428 12.26 2.78 19.50
N PHE A 429 13.05 1.87 20.06
CA PHE A 429 12.98 1.57 21.49
C PHE A 429 13.45 2.75 22.33
N ILE A 430 14.55 3.37 21.99
CA ILE A 430 15.05 4.57 22.67
C ILE A 430 14.09 5.74 22.53
N GLN A 431 13.49 5.93 21.34
CA GLN A 431 12.43 6.92 21.15
C GLN A 431 11.22 6.63 22.06
N ALA A 432 10.82 5.36 22.16
CA ALA A 432 9.73 4.92 23.03
C ALA A 432 10.02 5.19 24.51
N MET A 433 11.23 4.93 24.97
CA MET A 433 11.66 5.18 26.35
C MET A 433 11.64 6.66 26.71
N LYS A 434 12.11 7.52 25.78
CA LYS A 434 12.04 8.97 25.93
C LYS A 434 10.59 9.47 26.07
N GLU A 435 9.69 8.97 25.24
CA GLU A 435 8.28 9.39 25.24
C GLU A 435 7.53 8.84 26.46
N ALA A 436 7.87 7.64 26.89
CA ALA A 436 7.29 7.01 28.08
C ALA A 436 7.71 7.71 29.38
N GLY A 437 8.91 8.25 29.44
CA GLY A 437 9.44 8.94 30.61
C GLY A 437 9.70 8.04 31.83
N THR A 438 9.68 6.71 31.67
CA THR A 438 9.97 5.70 32.70
C THR A 438 10.69 4.52 32.08
N GLU A 439 11.50 3.78 32.83
CA GLU A 439 12.22 2.59 32.37
C GLU A 439 11.36 1.33 32.31
N ASN A 440 10.19 1.32 32.91
CA ASN A 440 9.26 0.18 32.98
C ASN A 440 7.93 0.41 32.24
N PRO A 441 7.92 0.99 31.01
CA PRO A 441 6.69 1.16 30.27
C PRO A 441 6.13 -0.18 29.76
N VAL A 442 4.92 -0.12 29.20
CA VAL A 442 4.40 -1.16 28.31
C VAL A 442 4.64 -0.74 26.88
N ILE A 443 5.47 -1.46 26.15
CA ILE A 443 5.74 -1.21 24.74
C ILE A 443 4.99 -2.24 23.90
N MET A 444 4.13 -1.76 23.00
CA MET A 444 3.39 -2.60 22.07
C MET A 444 3.98 -2.55 20.67
N LEU A 445 4.42 -3.70 20.18
CA LEU A 445 4.90 -3.94 18.83
C LEU A 445 3.74 -4.47 17.97
N ASP A 446 3.26 -3.66 17.05
CA ASP A 446 2.10 -4.02 16.24
C ASP A 446 2.55 -4.64 14.91
N GLU A 447 1.80 -5.66 14.44
CA GLU A 447 2.00 -6.33 13.16
C GLU A 447 3.39 -6.99 12.99
N ILE A 448 3.82 -7.76 14.01
CA ILE A 448 5.11 -8.49 13.98
C ILE A 448 5.13 -9.57 12.87
N ASP A 449 3.98 -10.03 12.45
CA ASP A 449 3.80 -10.98 11.32
C ASP A 449 4.11 -10.37 9.94
N LYS A 450 4.34 -9.06 9.87
CA LYS A 450 4.65 -8.34 8.63
C LYS A 450 6.08 -7.84 8.54
N ILE A 451 6.96 -8.34 9.36
CA ILE A 451 8.39 -8.03 9.29
C ILE A 451 8.95 -8.68 8.03
N GLY A 452 9.53 -7.87 7.14
CA GLY A 452 10.14 -8.34 5.90
C GLY A 452 11.62 -8.68 6.08
N ALA A 453 12.08 -9.75 5.44
CA ALA A 453 13.52 -9.93 5.19
C ALA A 453 13.96 -8.93 4.10
N SER A 454 15.08 -8.23 4.30
CA SER A 454 15.61 -7.24 3.37
C SER A 454 17.11 -7.46 3.14
N TYR A 455 17.59 -6.98 1.99
CA TYR A 455 19.03 -6.93 1.67
C TYR A 455 19.83 -5.97 2.58
N HIS A 456 19.19 -5.07 3.31
CA HIS A 456 19.81 -4.01 4.10
C HIS A 456 19.84 -4.28 5.62
N GLY A 457 19.62 -5.51 6.04
CA GLY A 457 19.66 -5.91 7.46
C GLY A 457 18.54 -6.89 7.82
N ASP A 458 18.63 -7.45 9.01
CA ASP A 458 17.62 -8.34 9.56
C ASP A 458 16.93 -7.72 10.78
N PRO A 459 15.81 -7.01 10.59
CA PRO A 459 15.03 -6.44 11.69
C PRO A 459 14.58 -7.48 12.71
N ALA A 460 14.41 -8.75 12.30
CA ALA A 460 14.00 -9.80 13.21
C ALA A 460 15.11 -10.16 14.23
N SER A 461 16.37 -10.16 13.79
CA SER A 461 17.52 -10.35 14.68
C SER A 461 17.68 -9.18 15.65
N ALA A 462 17.48 -7.94 15.20
CA ALA A 462 17.50 -6.77 16.10
C ALA A 462 16.37 -6.81 17.13
N LEU A 463 15.20 -7.30 16.75
CA LEU A 463 14.09 -7.52 17.69
C LEU A 463 14.39 -8.63 18.69
N LEU A 464 15.06 -9.71 18.27
CA LEU A 464 15.48 -10.78 19.18
C LEU A 464 16.34 -10.21 20.31
N GLU A 465 17.33 -9.39 19.99
CA GLU A 465 18.22 -8.79 21.01
C GLU A 465 17.43 -7.87 21.97
N ALA A 466 16.49 -7.07 21.43
CA ALA A 466 15.70 -6.16 22.26
C ALA A 466 14.64 -6.88 23.12
N LEU A 467 14.12 -7.99 22.64
CA LEU A 467 13.04 -8.72 23.29
C LEU A 467 13.55 -9.84 24.22
N ASP A 468 14.74 -10.39 23.96
CA ASP A 468 15.30 -11.50 24.74
C ASP A 468 15.63 -11.06 26.17
N PRO A 469 14.98 -11.61 27.20
CA PRO A 469 15.25 -11.25 28.58
C PRO A 469 16.71 -11.47 29.04
N GLU A 470 17.46 -12.35 28.35
CA GLU A 470 18.85 -12.59 28.65
C GLU A 470 19.80 -11.52 28.07
N GLN A 471 19.38 -10.78 27.07
CA GLN A 471 20.18 -9.82 26.31
C GLN A 471 19.69 -8.38 26.47
N ASN A 472 18.40 -8.17 26.73
CA ASN A 472 17.78 -6.85 26.71
C ASN A 472 18.18 -5.90 27.83
N SER A 473 18.83 -6.40 28.86
CA SER A 473 19.47 -5.56 29.91
C SER A 473 20.62 -4.72 29.37
N ASP A 474 21.22 -5.16 28.26
CA ASP A 474 22.39 -4.59 27.62
C ASP A 474 22.11 -4.13 26.17
N PHE A 475 20.91 -3.66 25.88
CA PHE A 475 20.54 -3.23 24.56
C PHE A 475 21.37 -2.05 24.05
N LEU A 476 22.12 -2.24 22.97
CA LEU A 476 22.96 -1.23 22.35
C LEU A 476 22.25 -0.46 21.25
N ASP A 477 22.03 0.84 21.46
CA ASP A 477 21.59 1.74 20.40
C ASP A 477 22.80 2.38 19.70
N HIS A 478 22.84 2.30 18.37
CA HIS A 478 23.98 2.76 17.56
C HIS A 478 24.11 4.28 17.49
N TYR A 479 23.03 5.03 17.74
CA TYR A 479 23.10 6.50 17.81
C TYR A 479 23.67 6.96 19.14
N LEU A 480 23.18 6.37 20.21
CA LEU A 480 23.66 6.69 21.55
C LEU A 480 25.06 6.13 21.81
N ASP A 481 25.41 4.99 21.20
CA ASP A 481 26.61 4.20 21.49
C ASP A 481 26.74 3.90 23.00
N LEU A 482 25.57 3.69 23.62
CA LEU A 482 25.42 3.36 25.04
C LEU A 482 24.45 2.20 25.19
N ARG A 483 24.66 1.41 26.23
CA ARG A 483 23.75 0.32 26.60
C ARG A 483 22.59 0.87 27.42
N PHE A 484 21.38 0.42 27.09
CA PHE A 484 20.16 0.79 27.79
C PHE A 484 19.47 -0.47 28.31
N ASP A 485 19.03 -0.46 29.57
CA ASP A 485 18.32 -1.59 30.18
C ASP A 485 16.85 -1.60 29.79
N LEU A 486 16.46 -2.57 28.96
CA LEU A 486 15.07 -2.83 28.55
C LEU A 486 14.42 -3.97 29.34
N SER A 487 15.13 -4.58 30.33
CA SER A 487 14.64 -5.77 31.06
C SER A 487 13.36 -5.53 31.84
N LYS A 488 13.07 -4.29 32.23
CA LYS A 488 11.88 -3.89 32.99
C LYS A 488 10.69 -3.50 32.13
N VAL A 489 10.90 -3.45 30.83
CA VAL A 489 9.84 -3.17 29.86
C VAL A 489 8.92 -4.40 29.74
N LEU A 490 7.61 -4.19 29.76
CA LEU A 490 6.67 -5.21 29.37
C LEU A 490 6.37 -5.11 27.87
N PHE A 491 6.83 -6.11 27.12
CA PHE A 491 6.60 -6.18 25.69
C PHE A 491 5.30 -6.87 25.35
N ILE A 492 4.47 -6.25 24.51
CA ILE A 492 3.25 -6.84 23.97
C ILE A 492 3.34 -6.81 22.45
N CYS A 493 3.40 -7.97 21.84
CA CYS A 493 3.42 -8.11 20.39
C CYS A 493 2.03 -8.40 19.86
N THR A 494 1.72 -7.98 18.62
CA THR A 494 0.49 -8.38 17.94
C THR A 494 0.79 -8.98 16.58
N ALA A 495 0.03 -10.01 16.24
CA ALA A 495 0.07 -10.66 14.94
C ALA A 495 -1.34 -11.01 14.47
N ASN A 496 -1.53 -11.15 13.16
CA ASN A 496 -2.74 -11.69 12.60
C ASN A 496 -2.62 -13.20 12.34
N GLN A 497 -1.42 -13.68 12.02
CA GLN A 497 -1.08 -15.08 11.76
C GLN A 497 0.30 -15.39 12.36
N LEU A 498 0.60 -16.68 12.54
CA LEU A 498 1.86 -17.13 13.16
C LEU A 498 2.92 -17.52 12.12
N ASP A 499 2.49 -18.00 10.97
CA ASP A 499 3.33 -18.69 10.00
C ASP A 499 4.47 -17.86 9.43
N THR A 500 4.35 -16.54 9.49
CA THR A 500 5.35 -15.58 8.99
C THR A 500 6.31 -15.07 10.06
N ILE A 501 6.08 -15.43 11.33
CA ILE A 501 6.93 -15.00 12.44
C ILE A 501 8.11 -15.99 12.57
N PRO A 502 9.35 -15.50 12.64
CA PRO A 502 10.50 -16.37 12.85
C PRO A 502 10.36 -17.23 14.11
N GLY A 503 10.67 -18.54 13.99
CA GLY A 503 10.58 -19.51 15.09
C GLY A 503 11.27 -19.04 16.39
N PRO A 504 12.53 -18.53 16.34
CA PRO A 504 13.23 -18.06 17.54
C PRO A 504 12.54 -16.93 18.30
N LEU A 505 11.73 -16.09 17.61
CA LEU A 505 10.90 -15.08 18.26
C LEU A 505 9.68 -15.72 18.92
N LEU A 506 9.03 -16.66 18.24
CA LEU A 506 7.84 -17.35 18.79
C LEU A 506 8.15 -18.12 20.07
N ASP A 507 9.29 -18.80 20.12
CA ASP A 507 9.71 -19.62 21.28
C ASP A 507 9.87 -18.81 22.57
N ARG A 508 10.07 -17.49 22.46
CA ARG A 508 10.23 -16.57 23.59
C ARG A 508 8.95 -15.86 24.01
N MET A 509 7.85 -16.06 23.25
CA MET A 509 6.60 -15.33 23.44
C MET A 509 5.53 -16.18 24.09
N GLU A 510 4.83 -15.63 25.06
CA GLU A 510 3.61 -16.24 25.56
C GLU A 510 2.44 -15.95 24.61
N LEU A 511 1.97 -17.01 23.97
CA LEU A 511 0.91 -16.92 22.96
C LEU A 511 -0.46 -16.81 23.60
N ILE A 512 -1.19 -15.74 23.28
CA ILE A 512 -2.60 -15.57 23.64
C ILE A 512 -3.42 -15.37 22.35
N SER A 513 -4.21 -16.41 22.01
CA SER A 513 -5.05 -16.37 20.82
C SER A 513 -6.36 -15.63 21.07
N LEU A 514 -6.63 -14.63 20.25
CA LEU A 514 -7.89 -13.90 20.21
C LEU A 514 -8.73 -14.39 19.05
N SER A 515 -9.84 -15.02 19.33
CA SER A 515 -10.79 -15.41 18.31
C SER A 515 -11.70 -14.26 17.87
N GLY A 516 -12.39 -14.45 16.76
CA GLY A 516 -13.41 -13.51 16.28
C GLY A 516 -14.63 -13.45 17.18
N TYR A 517 -15.36 -12.34 17.09
CA TYR A 517 -16.61 -12.12 17.81
C TYR A 517 -17.82 -12.69 17.07
N ILE A 518 -18.75 -13.29 17.80
CA ILE A 518 -20.07 -13.64 17.27
C ILE A 518 -20.96 -12.39 17.16
N ALA A 519 -22.08 -12.53 16.45
CA ALA A 519 -23.01 -11.41 16.24
C ALA A 519 -23.55 -10.83 17.55
N GLU A 520 -23.83 -11.66 18.55
CA GLU A 520 -24.28 -11.28 19.86
C GLU A 520 -23.23 -10.47 20.65
N GLU A 521 -21.98 -10.92 20.61
CA GLU A 521 -20.85 -10.18 21.21
C GLU A 521 -20.64 -8.84 20.53
N LYS A 522 -20.66 -8.81 19.17
CA LYS A 522 -20.58 -7.56 18.40
C LYS A 522 -21.69 -6.59 18.76
N LEU A 523 -22.90 -7.07 19.00
CA LEU A 523 -24.01 -6.24 19.45
C LEU A 523 -23.73 -5.60 20.81
N GLN A 524 -23.23 -6.37 21.78
CA GLN A 524 -22.88 -5.83 23.09
C GLN A 524 -21.74 -4.84 23.02
N ILE A 525 -20.70 -5.16 22.25
CA ILE A 525 -19.56 -4.26 22.00
C ILE A 525 -20.04 -2.97 21.33
N ALA A 526 -20.89 -3.08 20.31
CA ALA A 526 -21.45 -1.92 19.63
C ALA A 526 -22.25 -1.01 20.56
N LYS A 527 -23.11 -1.59 21.40
CA LYS A 527 -23.94 -0.86 22.33
C LYS A 527 -23.14 -0.21 23.45
N LYS A 528 -22.21 -0.97 24.06
CA LYS A 528 -21.45 -0.51 25.23
C LYS A 528 -20.32 0.46 24.88
N TYR A 529 -19.63 0.21 23.77
CA TYR A 529 -18.36 0.89 23.46
C TYR A 529 -18.38 1.65 22.13
N LEU A 530 -18.79 1.02 20.99
CA LEU A 530 -18.60 1.65 19.69
C LEU A 530 -19.54 2.82 19.45
N LEU A 531 -20.83 2.65 19.72
CA LEU A 531 -21.83 3.71 19.53
C LEU A 531 -21.57 4.93 20.41
N PRO A 532 -21.33 4.79 21.73
CA PRO A 532 -20.98 5.93 22.57
C PRO A 532 -19.73 6.67 22.10
N ARG A 533 -18.68 5.94 21.72
CA ARG A 533 -17.42 6.52 21.24
C ARG A 533 -17.59 7.25 19.92
N GLN A 534 -18.40 6.72 18.97
CA GLN A 534 -18.67 7.38 17.71
C GLN A 534 -19.52 8.63 17.87
N LEU A 535 -20.46 8.65 18.80
CA LEU A 535 -21.25 9.84 19.15
C LEU A 535 -20.38 10.92 19.76
N GLU A 536 -19.52 10.58 20.70
CA GLU A 536 -18.58 11.51 21.35
C GLU A 536 -17.61 12.12 20.33
N ARG A 537 -17.03 11.30 19.45
CA ARG A 537 -16.17 11.78 18.34
C ARG A 537 -16.87 12.74 17.38
N ALA A 538 -18.17 12.59 17.24
CA ALA A 538 -19.02 13.45 16.41
C ALA A 538 -19.59 14.66 17.17
N GLY A 539 -19.23 14.87 18.43
CA GLY A 539 -19.76 15.95 19.28
C GLY A 539 -21.24 15.80 19.67
N LEU A 540 -21.79 14.59 19.55
CA LEU A 540 -23.20 14.33 19.82
C LEU A 540 -23.43 13.73 21.22
N LYS A 541 -24.53 14.13 21.83
CA LYS A 541 -25.02 13.51 23.08
C LYS A 541 -25.75 12.19 22.73
N ARG A 542 -25.69 11.21 23.64
CA ARG A 542 -26.40 9.90 23.50
C ARG A 542 -27.91 10.03 23.29
N SER A 543 -28.50 11.14 23.71
CA SER A 543 -29.94 11.42 23.56
C SER A 543 -30.32 11.86 22.14
N GLN A 544 -29.37 12.33 21.32
CA GLN A 544 -29.65 12.91 20.01
C GLN A 544 -29.77 11.89 18.88
N VAL A 545 -29.14 10.72 19.02
CA VAL A 545 -29.22 9.63 18.02
C VAL A 545 -29.54 8.32 18.72
N LYS A 546 -30.56 7.63 18.26
CA LYS A 546 -30.99 6.33 18.77
C LYS A 546 -30.87 5.27 17.69
N ILE A 547 -30.09 4.23 17.96
CA ILE A 547 -29.98 3.03 17.12
C ILE A 547 -30.45 1.84 17.96
N ASN A 548 -31.52 1.17 17.54
CA ASN A 548 -32.07 0.06 18.30
C ASN A 548 -31.25 -1.22 18.11
N VAL A 549 -31.49 -2.22 18.96
CA VAL A 549 -30.76 -3.51 18.95
C VAL A 549 -30.99 -4.28 17.64
N ALA A 550 -32.23 -4.18 17.08
CA ALA A 550 -32.56 -4.84 15.83
C ALA A 550 -31.74 -4.24 14.65
N THR A 551 -31.58 -2.91 14.63
CA THR A 551 -30.76 -2.20 13.66
C THR A 551 -29.28 -2.58 13.81
N LEU A 552 -28.73 -2.58 15.03
CA LEU A 552 -27.36 -3.02 15.28
C LEU A 552 -27.11 -4.48 14.82
N ARG A 553 -28.10 -5.37 15.03
CA ARG A 553 -28.04 -6.75 14.54
C ARG A 553 -28.07 -6.82 13.01
N ALA A 554 -28.87 -5.99 12.37
CA ALA A 554 -28.91 -5.91 10.92
C ALA A 554 -27.58 -5.38 10.34
N ILE A 555 -26.93 -4.40 11.01
CA ILE A 555 -25.59 -3.93 10.64
C ILE A 555 -24.57 -5.07 10.76
N ALA A 556 -24.56 -5.80 11.88
CA ALA A 556 -23.63 -6.91 12.10
C ALA A 556 -23.77 -7.99 11.02
N ASN A 557 -25.01 -8.34 10.65
CA ASN A 557 -25.30 -9.41 9.70
C ASN A 557 -25.17 -8.98 8.23
N GLY A 558 -25.61 -7.78 7.89
CA GLY A 558 -25.66 -7.31 6.50
C GLY A 558 -24.45 -6.52 6.04
N TYR A 559 -23.70 -5.88 6.97
CA TYR A 559 -22.64 -4.92 6.60
C TYR A 559 -21.30 -5.18 7.29
N ALA A 560 -21.23 -6.02 8.33
CA ALA A 560 -20.03 -6.20 9.15
C ALA A 560 -19.86 -7.67 9.62
N ARG A 561 -19.75 -8.59 8.65
CA ARG A 561 -19.57 -10.04 8.93
C ARG A 561 -18.11 -10.45 9.22
N ASP A 562 -17.16 -9.51 9.19
CA ASP A 562 -15.76 -9.76 9.55
C ASP A 562 -15.62 -10.35 10.96
N ALA A 563 -14.51 -10.99 11.26
CA ALA A 563 -14.26 -11.60 12.58
C ALA A 563 -14.20 -10.54 13.70
N GLY A 564 -13.72 -9.34 13.41
CA GLY A 564 -13.60 -8.24 14.35
C GLY A 564 -14.79 -7.28 14.38
N VAL A 565 -14.61 -6.14 15.00
CA VAL A 565 -15.61 -5.06 15.11
C VAL A 565 -15.25 -3.79 14.33
N ARG A 566 -14.11 -3.79 13.60
CA ARG A 566 -13.63 -2.60 12.88
C ARG A 566 -14.60 -2.15 11.77
N ARG A 567 -15.14 -3.09 11.01
CA ARG A 567 -16.17 -2.77 10.00
C ARG A 567 -17.46 -2.26 10.67
N MET A 568 -17.89 -2.89 11.76
CA MET A 568 -19.06 -2.44 12.50
C MET A 568 -18.89 -1.02 13.02
N GLU A 569 -17.73 -0.70 13.58
CA GLU A 569 -17.39 0.67 14.00
C GLU A 569 -17.47 1.66 12.83
N LYS A 570 -16.90 1.28 11.67
CA LYS A 570 -16.94 2.10 10.46
C LYS A 570 -18.36 2.36 9.96
N GLN A 571 -19.25 1.36 10.00
CA GLN A 571 -20.65 1.51 9.61
C GLN A 571 -21.42 2.38 10.59
N ILE A 572 -21.26 2.18 11.90
CA ILE A 572 -21.86 3.04 12.94
C ILE A 572 -21.39 4.49 12.73
N GLY A 573 -20.09 4.72 12.47
CA GLY A 573 -19.55 6.03 12.18
C GLY A 573 -20.14 6.68 10.93
N LYS A 574 -20.47 5.91 9.88
CA LYS A 574 -21.19 6.42 8.71
C LYS A 574 -22.60 6.89 9.07
N ILE A 575 -23.33 6.08 9.85
CA ILE A 575 -24.68 6.43 10.29
C ILE A 575 -24.64 7.71 11.14
N VAL A 576 -23.72 7.79 12.10
CA VAL A 576 -23.57 8.96 12.98
C VAL A 576 -23.26 10.20 12.17
N ARG A 577 -22.36 10.16 11.19
CA ARG A 577 -22.04 11.32 10.31
C ARG A 577 -23.26 11.79 9.51
N LYS A 578 -24.03 10.87 8.93
CA LYS A 578 -25.28 11.24 8.22
C LYS A 578 -26.33 11.81 9.19
N ALA A 579 -26.40 11.30 10.41
CA ALA A 579 -27.26 11.85 11.43
C ALA A 579 -26.84 13.28 11.84
N VAL A 580 -25.53 13.57 11.90
CA VAL A 580 -25.04 14.95 12.11
C VAL A 580 -25.55 15.89 11.03
N VAL A 581 -25.42 15.50 9.75
CA VAL A 581 -25.91 16.30 8.63
C VAL A 581 -27.42 16.59 8.78
N LYS A 582 -28.24 15.57 9.06
CA LYS A 582 -29.67 15.75 9.26
C LYS A 582 -30.02 16.69 10.41
N ILE A 583 -29.24 16.64 11.52
CA ILE A 583 -29.41 17.56 12.64
C ILE A 583 -29.08 19.01 12.23
N LEU A 584 -28.02 19.20 11.44
CA LEU A 584 -27.62 20.51 10.92
C LEU A 584 -28.65 21.05 9.91
N ASP A 585 -29.28 20.17 9.12
CA ASP A 585 -30.37 20.51 8.21
C ASP A 585 -31.70 20.80 8.93
N GLY A 586 -31.75 20.76 10.27
CA GLY A 586 -32.88 21.15 11.09
C GLY A 586 -33.83 20.00 11.48
N GLU A 587 -33.48 18.73 11.24
CA GLU A 587 -34.31 17.61 11.70
C GLU A 587 -34.36 17.56 13.25
N LYS A 588 -35.57 17.27 13.79
CA LYS A 588 -35.79 17.21 15.25
C LYS A 588 -35.06 15.99 15.84
N THR A 589 -34.34 16.24 16.92
CA THR A 589 -33.73 15.19 17.74
C THR A 589 -34.72 14.54 18.71
N PRO A 590 -34.64 13.22 19.00
CA PRO A 590 -33.60 12.29 18.56
C PRO A 590 -33.84 11.73 17.16
N ILE A 591 -32.77 11.67 16.34
CA ILE A 591 -32.80 10.90 15.10
C ILE A 591 -32.81 9.40 15.44
N THR A 592 -33.89 8.74 15.07
CA THR A 592 -34.02 7.30 15.29
C THR A 592 -33.71 6.56 13.99
N VAL A 593 -32.76 5.64 14.03
CA VAL A 593 -32.36 4.83 12.87
C VAL A 593 -32.91 3.41 13.08
N ASN A 594 -33.85 3.01 12.25
CA ASN A 594 -34.45 1.69 12.25
C ASN A 594 -33.74 0.79 11.21
N LYS A 595 -34.11 -0.49 11.18
CA LYS A 595 -33.56 -1.48 10.24
C LYS A 595 -33.88 -1.11 8.79
N GLU A 596 -35.07 -0.59 8.55
CA GLU A 596 -35.58 -0.18 7.25
C GLU A 596 -34.80 1.00 6.66
N ASP A 597 -34.30 1.87 7.52
CA ASP A 597 -33.55 3.08 7.12
C ASP A 597 -32.09 2.75 6.74
N LEU A 598 -31.61 1.52 6.99
CA LEU A 598 -30.20 1.19 6.82
C LEU A 598 -29.70 1.33 5.38
N GLU A 599 -30.51 1.06 4.39
CA GLU A 599 -30.14 1.22 2.96
C GLU A 599 -29.88 2.68 2.61
N ASP A 600 -30.62 3.61 3.19
CA ASP A 600 -30.41 5.06 2.98
C ASP A 600 -29.09 5.52 3.64
N TYR A 601 -28.75 4.96 4.80
CA TYR A 601 -27.52 5.32 5.51
C TYR A 601 -26.27 4.63 4.96
N LEU A 602 -26.36 3.36 4.62
CA LEU A 602 -25.19 2.51 4.33
C LEU A 602 -25.12 2.01 2.89
N GLY A 603 -26.20 2.11 2.14
CA GLY A 603 -26.40 1.47 0.84
C GLY A 603 -26.89 0.04 0.98
N SER A 604 -27.04 -0.68 -0.13
CA SER A 604 -27.50 -2.07 -0.12
C SER A 604 -26.60 -2.97 0.73
N PRO A 605 -27.17 -3.97 1.43
CA PRO A 605 -26.39 -4.91 2.24
C PRO A 605 -25.32 -5.62 1.41
N ILE A 606 -24.08 -5.59 1.92
CA ILE A 606 -22.94 -6.27 1.29
C ILE A 606 -23.11 -7.80 1.37
N PHE A 607 -23.65 -8.25 2.51
CA PHE A 607 -23.84 -9.67 2.78
C PHE A 607 -25.35 -9.96 2.76
N ARG A 608 -25.77 -10.76 1.80
CA ARG A 608 -27.13 -11.30 1.75
C ARG A 608 -27.14 -12.68 2.39
N ASP A 609 -28.29 -13.13 2.85
CA ASP A 609 -28.44 -14.50 3.32
C ASP A 609 -28.29 -15.44 2.12
N GLU A 610 -27.34 -16.36 2.23
CA GLU A 610 -27.11 -17.38 1.21
C GLU A 610 -28.36 -18.27 1.13
N ARG A 611 -28.81 -18.50 -0.08
CA ARG A 611 -29.89 -19.49 -0.30
C ARG A 611 -29.31 -20.85 0.06
N LYS A 612 -29.95 -21.54 1.00
CA LYS A 612 -29.63 -22.96 1.27
C LYS A 612 -29.95 -23.75 0.01
N LEU A 613 -28.91 -24.30 -0.59
CA LEU A 613 -29.03 -25.24 -1.66
C LEU A 613 -29.43 -26.59 -1.05
N ALA A 614 -30.30 -27.34 -1.67
CA ALA A 614 -30.76 -28.63 -1.22
C ALA A 614 -31.04 -29.54 -2.39
N GLY A 615 -30.76 -30.82 -2.24
CA GLY A 615 -30.95 -31.85 -3.24
C GLY A 615 -29.95 -32.98 -3.12
N PRO A 616 -30.10 -34.04 -3.88
CA PRO A 616 -29.09 -35.07 -4.01
C PRO A 616 -27.76 -34.43 -4.50
N GLY A 617 -26.65 -34.82 -3.89
CA GLY A 617 -25.34 -34.29 -4.25
C GLY A 617 -24.99 -32.94 -3.63
N VAL A 618 -25.89 -32.31 -2.83
CA VAL A 618 -25.65 -31.00 -2.22
C VAL A 618 -25.39 -31.14 -0.72
N VAL A 619 -24.25 -30.62 -0.25
CA VAL A 619 -23.83 -30.72 1.16
C VAL A 619 -23.29 -29.39 1.65
N THR A 620 -23.58 -29.06 2.91
CA THR A 620 -23.02 -27.87 3.57
C THR A 620 -21.77 -28.25 4.34
N GLY A 621 -20.64 -27.72 3.92
CA GLY A 621 -19.37 -27.75 4.65
C GLY A 621 -19.16 -26.50 5.49
N LEU A 622 -18.13 -26.56 6.31
CA LEU A 622 -17.69 -25.44 7.16
C LEU A 622 -16.25 -25.07 6.78
N ALA A 623 -16.04 -23.80 6.47
CA ALA A 623 -14.75 -23.25 6.13
C ALA A 623 -14.34 -22.17 7.12
N TRP A 624 -13.03 -21.97 7.22
CA TRP A 624 -12.44 -20.83 7.90
C TRP A 624 -11.76 -19.93 6.87
N THR A 625 -11.89 -18.63 7.02
CA THR A 625 -11.31 -17.60 6.16
C THR A 625 -10.71 -16.49 7.02
N SER A 626 -9.86 -15.65 6.45
CA SER A 626 -9.33 -14.46 7.12
C SER A 626 -10.42 -13.50 7.64
N MET A 627 -11.65 -13.62 7.12
CA MET A 627 -12.82 -12.85 7.57
C MET A 627 -13.65 -13.58 8.64
N GLY A 628 -13.24 -14.77 9.07
CA GLY A 628 -13.95 -15.62 10.03
C GLY A 628 -14.52 -16.87 9.38
N GLY A 629 -15.38 -17.60 10.15
CA GLY A 629 -16.02 -18.80 9.64
C GLY A 629 -17.07 -18.52 8.57
N ALA A 630 -17.17 -19.42 7.60
CA ALA A 630 -18.17 -19.40 6.53
C ALA A 630 -18.78 -20.79 6.33
N THR A 631 -20.00 -20.84 5.82
CA THR A 631 -20.58 -22.06 5.24
C THR A 631 -20.10 -22.20 3.80
N LEU A 632 -19.85 -23.43 3.38
CA LEU A 632 -19.39 -23.77 2.06
C LEU A 632 -20.36 -24.80 1.47
N SER A 633 -21.07 -24.48 0.41
CA SER A 633 -21.86 -25.47 -0.31
C SER A 633 -20.94 -26.29 -1.23
N VAL A 634 -21.09 -27.60 -1.18
CA VAL A 634 -20.45 -28.53 -2.14
C VAL A 634 -21.56 -29.18 -2.95
N GLU A 635 -21.45 -29.10 -4.26
CA GLU A 635 -22.43 -29.64 -5.21
C GLU A 635 -21.75 -30.68 -6.06
N ALA A 636 -22.28 -31.89 -6.08
CA ALA A 636 -21.90 -32.97 -6.98
C ALA A 636 -23.07 -33.22 -7.96
N ALA A 637 -22.75 -33.24 -9.23
CA ALA A 637 -23.75 -33.51 -10.25
C ALA A 637 -23.23 -34.50 -11.28
N ARG A 638 -24.12 -35.39 -11.78
CA ARG A 638 -23.86 -36.24 -12.93
C ARG A 638 -24.14 -35.47 -14.21
N THR A 639 -23.15 -35.23 -15.05
CA THR A 639 -23.30 -34.48 -16.29
C THR A 639 -23.71 -35.36 -17.46
N HIS A 640 -23.17 -36.56 -17.53
CA HIS A 640 -23.62 -37.59 -18.49
C HIS A 640 -23.27 -39.01 -17.98
N GLY A 641 -23.87 -40.01 -18.59
CA GLY A 641 -23.79 -41.42 -18.18
C GLY A 641 -23.06 -42.34 -19.15
N PHE A 642 -22.14 -41.81 -19.96
CA PHE A 642 -21.50 -42.64 -21.00
C PHE A 642 -20.04 -42.98 -20.71
N ASN A 643 -19.32 -42.08 -20.04
CA ASN A 643 -17.91 -42.23 -19.73
C ASN A 643 -17.63 -41.89 -18.27
N ARG A 644 -16.71 -42.66 -17.67
CA ARG A 644 -16.17 -42.34 -16.36
C ARG A 644 -15.33 -41.08 -16.44
N GLY A 645 -15.56 -40.14 -15.50
CA GLY A 645 -14.73 -38.95 -15.37
C GLY A 645 -15.08 -38.14 -14.14
N PHE A 646 -14.14 -37.28 -13.73
CA PHE A 646 -14.26 -36.43 -12.60
C PHE A 646 -13.78 -35.02 -12.95
N LYS A 647 -14.62 -34.02 -12.76
CA LYS A 647 -14.30 -32.61 -13.02
C LYS A 647 -14.51 -31.77 -11.77
N LEU A 648 -13.53 -30.93 -11.48
CA LEU A 648 -13.54 -30.02 -10.35
C LEU A 648 -13.65 -28.57 -10.82
N THR A 649 -14.52 -27.77 -10.18
CA THR A 649 -14.63 -26.32 -10.41
C THR A 649 -14.93 -25.57 -9.12
N GLY A 650 -14.62 -24.25 -9.08
CA GLY A 650 -14.90 -23.39 -7.92
C GLY A 650 -13.67 -22.63 -7.42
N GLN A 651 -12.62 -22.46 -8.22
CA GLN A 651 -11.32 -21.86 -7.85
C GLN A 651 -10.71 -22.57 -6.62
N LEU A 652 -10.56 -23.89 -6.75
CA LEU A 652 -9.94 -24.71 -5.73
C LEU A 652 -8.43 -24.63 -5.86
N GLY A 653 -7.74 -24.40 -4.75
CA GLY A 653 -6.29 -24.54 -4.64
C GLY A 653 -5.87 -26.02 -4.70
N ASP A 654 -4.56 -26.26 -4.74
CA ASP A 654 -4.02 -27.61 -4.99
C ASP A 654 -4.36 -28.59 -3.88
N VAL A 655 -4.28 -28.18 -2.60
CA VAL A 655 -4.64 -29.02 -1.45
C VAL A 655 -6.12 -29.42 -1.47
N MET A 656 -6.99 -28.48 -1.83
CA MET A 656 -8.42 -28.77 -1.90
C MET A 656 -8.78 -29.67 -3.10
N ARG A 657 -8.05 -29.58 -4.22
CA ARG A 657 -8.18 -30.49 -5.36
C ARG A 657 -7.78 -31.89 -4.99
N GLU A 658 -6.62 -32.06 -4.36
CA GLU A 658 -6.15 -33.35 -3.84
C GLU A 658 -7.17 -33.95 -2.87
N SER A 659 -7.70 -33.16 -1.93
CA SER A 659 -8.76 -33.60 -1.01
C SER A 659 -10.03 -34.08 -1.73
N ALA A 660 -10.39 -33.43 -2.86
CA ALA A 660 -11.53 -33.88 -3.67
C ALA A 660 -11.26 -35.20 -4.40
N GLU A 661 -10.05 -35.40 -4.89
CA GLU A 661 -9.63 -36.64 -5.55
C GLU A 661 -9.55 -37.80 -4.57
N ILE A 662 -9.06 -37.55 -3.34
CA ILE A 662 -9.07 -38.53 -2.24
C ILE A 662 -10.51 -38.89 -1.89
N ALA A 663 -11.40 -37.92 -1.74
CA ALA A 663 -12.82 -38.16 -1.44
C ALA A 663 -13.50 -38.99 -2.55
N TYR A 664 -13.20 -38.70 -3.81
CA TYR A 664 -13.71 -39.44 -4.97
C TYR A 664 -13.19 -40.86 -5.00
N GLY A 665 -11.89 -41.09 -4.83
CA GLY A 665 -11.26 -42.41 -4.78
C GLY A 665 -11.82 -43.28 -3.64
N TYR A 666 -11.95 -42.71 -2.46
CA TYR A 666 -12.49 -43.38 -1.28
C TYR A 666 -13.96 -43.82 -1.48
N ILE A 667 -14.82 -42.94 -1.95
CA ILE A 667 -16.24 -43.27 -2.14
C ILE A 667 -16.44 -44.29 -3.25
N ILE A 668 -15.69 -44.27 -4.32
CA ILE A 668 -15.75 -45.32 -5.37
C ILE A 668 -15.44 -46.68 -4.78
N GLY A 669 -14.35 -46.76 -4.01
CA GLY A 669 -13.90 -48.03 -3.42
C GLY A 669 -14.89 -48.62 -2.37
N HIS A 670 -15.77 -47.78 -1.80
CA HIS A 670 -16.67 -48.17 -0.71
C HIS A 670 -18.14 -47.93 -1.01
N ALA A 671 -18.51 -47.71 -2.30
CA ALA A 671 -19.87 -47.32 -2.70
C ALA A 671 -20.93 -48.32 -2.18
N GLU A 672 -20.72 -49.62 -2.38
CA GLU A 672 -21.64 -50.68 -1.93
C GLU A 672 -21.80 -50.72 -0.39
N THR A 673 -20.68 -50.56 0.32
CA THR A 673 -20.68 -50.49 1.80
C THR A 673 -21.62 -49.43 2.32
N TYR A 674 -21.72 -48.30 1.61
CA TYR A 674 -22.62 -47.17 1.99
C TYR A 674 -23.96 -47.21 1.26
N GLY A 675 -24.29 -48.29 0.59
CA GLY A 675 -25.62 -48.50 -0.04
C GLY A 675 -25.79 -47.67 -1.32
N ALA A 676 -24.73 -47.37 -2.02
CA ALA A 676 -24.76 -46.82 -3.37
C ALA A 676 -24.44 -47.93 -4.42
N ASP A 677 -24.88 -47.73 -5.64
CA ASP A 677 -24.59 -48.63 -6.74
C ASP A 677 -23.11 -48.47 -7.15
N SER A 678 -22.37 -49.60 -7.12
CA SER A 678 -20.96 -49.62 -7.52
C SER A 678 -20.74 -49.23 -8.97
N GLU A 679 -21.66 -49.56 -9.88
CA GLU A 679 -21.58 -49.21 -11.30
C GLU A 679 -21.87 -47.74 -11.57
N PHE A 680 -22.45 -47.00 -10.60
CA PHE A 680 -22.80 -45.57 -10.78
C PHE A 680 -21.60 -44.74 -11.19
N PHE A 681 -20.48 -44.89 -10.52
CA PHE A 681 -19.25 -44.12 -10.81
C PHE A 681 -18.53 -44.59 -12.08
N GLU A 682 -18.60 -45.86 -12.42
CA GLU A 682 -18.03 -46.38 -13.66
C GLU A 682 -18.74 -45.83 -14.90
N LYS A 683 -20.06 -45.64 -14.81
CA LYS A 683 -20.91 -45.16 -15.89
C LYS A 683 -21.26 -43.69 -15.80
N SER A 684 -20.54 -42.89 -15.02
CA SER A 684 -20.91 -41.48 -14.78
C SER A 684 -19.72 -40.56 -14.92
N PHE A 685 -19.95 -39.44 -15.56
CA PHE A 685 -19.07 -38.29 -15.50
C PHE A 685 -19.58 -37.36 -14.40
N ILE A 686 -18.79 -37.24 -13.33
CA ILE A 686 -19.16 -36.49 -12.14
C ILE A 686 -18.52 -35.10 -12.20
N HIS A 687 -19.31 -34.06 -11.97
CA HIS A 687 -18.85 -32.72 -11.82
C HIS A 687 -19.06 -32.27 -10.36
N LEU A 688 -17.98 -32.05 -9.64
CA LEU A 688 -18.01 -31.49 -8.27
C LEU A 688 -17.68 -30.01 -8.35
N HIS A 689 -18.59 -29.20 -7.83
CA HIS A 689 -18.50 -27.77 -7.86
C HIS A 689 -18.60 -27.17 -6.45
N VAL A 690 -17.75 -26.19 -6.17
CA VAL A 690 -17.83 -25.42 -4.93
C VAL A 690 -18.15 -23.97 -5.30
N PRO A 691 -19.41 -23.53 -5.14
CA PRO A 691 -19.88 -22.18 -5.48
C PRO A 691 -19.06 -21.04 -4.84
N ALA A 692 -19.35 -19.80 -5.23
CA ALA A 692 -18.61 -18.59 -4.90
C ALA A 692 -17.22 -18.52 -5.58
N GLY A 693 -17.21 -18.59 -6.92
CA GLY A 693 -16.01 -18.60 -7.74
C GLY A 693 -15.16 -17.32 -7.70
N ALA A 694 -15.63 -16.26 -7.07
CA ALA A 694 -14.85 -15.03 -6.88
C ALA A 694 -13.83 -15.12 -5.72
N THR A 695 -13.89 -16.19 -4.90
CA THR A 695 -13.01 -16.37 -3.74
C THR A 695 -12.22 -17.66 -3.90
N PRO A 696 -10.88 -17.60 -3.96
CA PRO A 696 -10.04 -18.78 -3.92
C PRO A 696 -10.29 -19.58 -2.64
N LYS A 697 -10.31 -20.91 -2.77
CA LYS A 697 -10.56 -21.84 -1.66
C LYS A 697 -9.46 -22.89 -1.66
N ASP A 698 -8.87 -23.10 -0.50
CA ASP A 698 -7.85 -24.13 -0.35
C ASP A 698 -7.93 -24.79 1.03
N GLY A 699 -7.29 -25.96 1.16
CA GLY A 699 -7.20 -26.73 2.39
C GLY A 699 -7.97 -28.05 2.36
N PRO A 700 -7.53 -29.03 3.20
CA PRO A 700 -8.07 -30.40 3.20
C PRO A 700 -9.40 -30.54 3.96
N SER A 701 -9.85 -29.50 4.68
CA SER A 701 -10.95 -29.60 5.66
C SER A 701 -12.34 -29.84 5.07
N ALA A 702 -12.49 -29.88 3.75
CA ALA A 702 -13.74 -30.21 3.06
C ALA A 702 -13.84 -31.69 2.63
N GLY A 703 -12.88 -32.55 2.96
CA GLY A 703 -12.78 -33.92 2.49
C GLY A 703 -14.06 -34.74 2.81
N ILE A 704 -14.50 -34.76 4.06
CA ILE A 704 -15.75 -35.45 4.42
C ILE A 704 -16.99 -34.85 3.78
N THR A 705 -16.99 -33.52 3.52
CA THR A 705 -18.10 -32.83 2.85
C THR A 705 -18.20 -33.24 1.39
N MET A 706 -17.07 -33.31 0.70
CA MET A 706 -16.98 -33.74 -0.71
C MET A 706 -17.36 -35.22 -0.86
N ALA A 707 -16.83 -36.09 0.01
CA ALA A 707 -17.21 -37.49 0.08
C ALA A 707 -18.72 -37.70 0.32
N SER A 708 -19.29 -36.90 1.24
CA SER A 708 -20.73 -36.94 1.52
C SER A 708 -21.58 -36.47 0.33
N ALA A 709 -21.10 -35.47 -0.44
CA ALA A 709 -21.77 -35.00 -1.65
C ALA A 709 -21.77 -36.08 -2.74
N LEU A 710 -20.65 -36.74 -2.93
CA LEU A 710 -20.52 -37.84 -3.89
C LEU A 710 -21.40 -39.03 -3.52
N LEU A 711 -21.44 -39.41 -2.23
CA LEU A 711 -22.30 -40.47 -1.73
C LEU A 711 -23.78 -40.12 -1.89
N SER A 712 -24.18 -38.91 -1.55
CA SER A 712 -25.55 -38.42 -1.73
C SER A 712 -26.02 -38.46 -3.18
N LEU A 713 -25.11 -38.06 -4.11
CA LEU A 713 -25.37 -38.13 -5.53
C LEU A 713 -25.53 -39.61 -5.99
N ALA A 714 -24.62 -40.50 -5.59
CA ALA A 714 -24.65 -41.89 -5.98
C ALA A 714 -25.90 -42.63 -5.46
N ARG A 715 -26.37 -42.27 -4.24
CA ARG A 715 -27.62 -42.79 -3.68
C ARG A 715 -28.87 -42.11 -4.20
N ASN A 716 -28.72 -41.02 -4.93
CA ASN A 716 -29.80 -40.10 -5.35
C ASN A 716 -30.70 -39.69 -4.16
N GLU A 717 -30.13 -39.51 -3.00
CA GLU A 717 -30.82 -39.21 -1.74
C GLU A 717 -30.27 -37.92 -1.13
N PRO A 718 -31.11 -36.92 -0.81
CA PRO A 718 -30.66 -35.69 -0.18
C PRO A 718 -30.20 -35.90 1.24
N ILE A 719 -29.15 -35.20 1.65
CA ILE A 719 -28.62 -35.21 3.01
C ILE A 719 -29.55 -34.40 3.95
N ARG A 720 -29.57 -34.77 5.22
CA ARG A 720 -30.20 -34.00 6.30
C ARG A 720 -29.58 -32.62 6.42
N ASP A 721 -30.28 -31.67 7.09
CA ASP A 721 -29.76 -30.33 7.38
C ASP A 721 -28.64 -30.41 8.46
N ILE A 722 -27.48 -30.89 8.01
CA ILE A 722 -26.28 -31.10 8.80
C ILE A 722 -25.07 -30.44 8.06
N ALA A 723 -24.21 -29.79 8.82
CA ALA A 723 -22.97 -29.27 8.26
C ALA A 723 -21.79 -30.06 8.84
N MET A 724 -20.70 -30.09 8.09
CA MET A 724 -19.55 -30.90 8.48
C MET A 724 -18.22 -30.27 8.07
N THR A 725 -17.16 -30.69 8.74
CA THR A 725 -15.78 -30.39 8.37
C THR A 725 -14.89 -31.54 8.86
N GLY A 726 -13.87 -31.85 8.13
CA GLY A 726 -12.88 -32.87 8.45
C GLY A 726 -12.06 -33.21 7.21
N GLU A 727 -10.80 -33.50 7.40
CA GLU A 727 -9.95 -34.05 6.38
C GLU A 727 -10.22 -35.55 6.25
N LEU A 728 -10.29 -36.05 5.02
CA LEU A 728 -10.52 -37.47 4.73
C LEU A 728 -9.27 -38.07 4.14
N THR A 729 -8.86 -39.22 4.67
CA THR A 729 -7.77 -40.02 4.08
C THR A 729 -8.29 -41.08 3.11
N LEU A 730 -7.42 -41.66 2.31
CA LEU A 730 -7.74 -42.78 1.42
C LEU A 730 -8.21 -44.03 2.16
N THR A 731 -7.89 -44.18 3.45
CA THR A 731 -8.32 -45.27 4.33
C THR A 731 -9.61 -44.97 5.07
N GLY A 732 -10.22 -43.80 4.82
CA GLY A 732 -11.48 -43.39 5.45
C GLY A 732 -11.34 -42.80 6.85
N GLN A 733 -10.13 -42.53 7.33
CA GLN A 733 -9.91 -41.82 8.59
C GLN A 733 -10.33 -40.36 8.44
N VAL A 734 -10.83 -39.76 9.51
CA VAL A 734 -11.25 -38.36 9.58
C VAL A 734 -10.30 -37.62 10.49
N PHE A 735 -9.41 -36.82 9.90
CA PHE A 735 -8.38 -36.06 10.62
C PHE A 735 -8.86 -34.70 11.12
N PRO A 736 -8.21 -34.19 12.19
CA PRO A 736 -8.57 -32.93 12.80
C PRO A 736 -8.28 -31.75 11.85
N VAL A 737 -9.02 -30.68 12.06
CA VAL A 737 -8.94 -29.46 11.22
C VAL A 737 -8.92 -28.22 12.08
N GLY A 738 -8.29 -27.16 11.59
CA GLY A 738 -8.23 -25.87 12.29
C GLY A 738 -9.53 -25.05 12.25
N GLY A 739 -9.65 -24.08 13.15
CA GLY A 739 -10.71 -23.08 13.12
C GLY A 739 -12.08 -23.59 13.56
N ILE A 740 -12.14 -24.56 14.48
CA ILE A 740 -13.40 -25.15 14.95
C ILE A 740 -14.36 -24.13 15.51
N ARG A 741 -13.87 -23.18 16.31
CA ARG A 741 -14.71 -22.14 16.90
C ARG A 741 -15.39 -21.29 15.82
N GLU A 742 -14.63 -20.82 14.83
CA GLU A 742 -15.15 -20.01 13.73
C GLU A 742 -16.14 -20.80 12.86
N LYS A 743 -15.86 -22.08 12.64
CA LYS A 743 -16.71 -22.99 11.89
C LYS A 743 -18.06 -23.22 12.61
N VAL A 744 -18.05 -23.42 13.94
CA VAL A 744 -19.26 -23.55 14.75
C VAL A 744 -20.08 -22.25 14.74
N ILE A 745 -19.43 -21.10 14.85
CA ILE A 745 -20.07 -19.78 14.72
C ILE A 745 -20.75 -19.63 13.35
N ALA A 746 -20.08 -20.05 12.27
CA ALA A 746 -20.64 -20.01 10.92
C ALA A 746 -21.88 -20.89 10.78
N ALA A 747 -21.82 -22.11 11.29
CA ALA A 747 -22.94 -23.04 11.30
C ALA A 747 -24.15 -22.46 12.02
N ARG A 748 -23.94 -21.91 13.24
CA ARG A 748 -24.98 -21.24 14.00
C ARG A 748 -25.63 -20.08 13.25
N ARG A 749 -24.82 -19.25 12.61
CA ARG A 749 -25.26 -18.11 11.78
C ARG A 749 -26.12 -18.58 10.60
N ALA A 750 -25.72 -19.68 9.95
CA ALA A 750 -26.46 -20.29 8.84
C ALA A 750 -27.72 -21.03 9.31
N GLY A 751 -27.99 -21.08 10.62
CA GLY A 751 -29.15 -21.76 11.21
C GLY A 751 -29.03 -23.28 11.18
N VAL A 752 -27.83 -23.83 10.99
CA VAL A 752 -27.57 -25.27 11.08
C VAL A 752 -27.49 -25.66 12.55
N ARG A 753 -28.17 -26.74 12.90
CA ARG A 753 -28.30 -27.22 14.29
C ARG A 753 -27.64 -28.56 14.56
N GLU A 754 -27.17 -29.26 13.53
CA GLU A 754 -26.43 -30.49 13.66
C GLU A 754 -25.11 -30.41 12.92
N LEU A 755 -24.01 -30.79 13.58
CA LEU A 755 -22.66 -30.75 13.04
C LEU A 755 -22.00 -32.13 13.09
N ILE A 756 -21.11 -32.38 12.12
CA ILE A 756 -20.16 -33.49 12.19
C ILE A 756 -18.75 -32.88 12.24
N LEU A 757 -18.00 -33.22 13.27
CA LEU A 757 -16.65 -32.78 13.52
C LEU A 757 -15.74 -34.00 13.72
N PRO A 758 -14.42 -33.87 13.44
CA PRO A 758 -13.47 -34.93 13.78
C PRO A 758 -13.42 -35.18 15.28
N GLU A 759 -13.22 -36.44 15.69
CA GLU A 759 -13.13 -36.83 17.11
C GLU A 759 -12.00 -36.08 17.82
N GLU A 760 -10.84 -35.91 17.16
CA GLU A 760 -9.69 -35.23 17.73
C GLU A 760 -9.93 -33.74 18.00
N ASN A 761 -10.87 -33.11 17.31
CA ASN A 761 -11.30 -31.73 17.59
C ASN A 761 -12.30 -31.59 18.74
N ARG A 762 -12.56 -32.63 19.50
CA ARG A 762 -13.47 -32.60 20.69
C ARG A 762 -12.96 -31.61 21.73
N GLY A 763 -11.65 -31.54 21.92
CA GLY A 763 -11.01 -30.56 22.81
C GLY A 763 -11.31 -29.13 22.38
N ASP A 764 -11.04 -28.82 21.11
CA ASP A 764 -11.28 -27.50 20.51
C ASP A 764 -12.76 -27.07 20.62
N TYR A 765 -13.67 -28.04 20.40
CA TYR A 765 -15.10 -27.78 20.54
C TYR A 765 -15.52 -27.49 22.00
N ASN A 766 -14.92 -28.17 22.96
CA ASN A 766 -15.23 -27.95 24.40
C ASN A 766 -14.71 -26.58 24.88
N GLU A 767 -13.75 -25.99 24.21
CA GLU A 767 -13.28 -24.63 24.45
C GLU A 767 -14.23 -23.55 23.89
N VAL A 768 -15.16 -23.92 23.02
CA VAL A 768 -16.12 -22.97 22.46
C VAL A 768 -17.14 -22.59 23.56
N PRO A 769 -17.38 -21.30 23.81
CA PRO A 769 -18.29 -20.85 24.87
C PRO A 769 -19.69 -21.43 24.75
N ASP A 770 -20.30 -21.76 25.90
CA ASP A 770 -21.64 -22.36 25.98
C ASP A 770 -22.71 -21.61 25.20
N HIS A 771 -22.67 -20.28 25.22
CA HIS A 771 -23.64 -19.48 24.49
C HIS A 771 -23.52 -19.63 22.95
N VAL A 772 -22.40 -20.10 22.43
CA VAL A 772 -22.21 -20.43 21.03
C VAL A 772 -22.70 -21.84 20.69
N THR A 773 -22.44 -22.80 21.57
CA THR A 773 -22.73 -24.21 21.33
C THR A 773 -24.19 -24.54 21.66
N LYS A 774 -24.84 -23.74 22.50
CA LYS A 774 -26.24 -23.97 22.94
C LYS A 774 -27.21 -24.13 21.76
N GLY A 775 -27.83 -25.30 21.70
CA GLY A 775 -28.81 -25.66 20.65
C GLY A 775 -28.18 -26.23 19.37
N ILE A 776 -26.88 -26.49 19.39
CA ILE A 776 -26.18 -27.23 18.34
C ILE A 776 -25.90 -28.65 18.85
N LYS A 777 -26.26 -29.64 18.06
CA LYS A 777 -25.94 -31.05 18.33
C LYS A 777 -24.70 -31.41 17.51
N VAL A 778 -23.66 -31.88 18.16
CA VAL A 778 -22.42 -32.28 17.50
C VAL A 778 -22.29 -33.80 17.53
N HIS A 779 -21.89 -34.35 16.41
CA HIS A 779 -21.46 -35.73 16.23
C HIS A 779 -19.97 -35.73 15.95
N PHE A 780 -19.22 -36.50 16.71
CA PHE A 780 -17.79 -36.64 16.50
C PHE A 780 -17.54 -37.92 15.72
N ALA A 781 -16.67 -37.89 14.75
CA ALA A 781 -16.35 -38.97 13.85
C ALA A 781 -14.85 -39.20 13.76
N SER A 782 -14.40 -40.44 13.87
CA SER A 782 -13.02 -40.86 13.64
C SER A 782 -12.83 -41.41 12.23
N THR A 783 -13.90 -41.94 11.65
CA THR A 783 -13.91 -42.57 10.33
C THR A 783 -15.12 -42.08 9.52
N PHE A 784 -15.07 -42.27 8.19
CA PHE A 784 -16.23 -41.97 7.35
C PHE A 784 -17.39 -42.94 7.60
N GLU A 785 -17.12 -44.13 8.17
CA GLU A 785 -18.15 -45.05 8.64
C GLU A 785 -19.00 -44.47 9.73
N ASP A 786 -18.45 -43.59 10.58
CA ASP A 786 -19.20 -42.86 11.60
C ASP A 786 -20.03 -41.72 10.95
N VAL A 787 -19.58 -41.15 9.85
CA VAL A 787 -20.26 -40.06 9.15
C VAL A 787 -21.44 -40.55 8.34
N ALA A 788 -21.30 -41.61 7.55
CA ALA A 788 -22.28 -42.06 6.57
C ALA A 788 -23.67 -42.36 7.14
N PRO A 789 -23.81 -42.99 8.33
CA PRO A 789 -25.13 -43.25 8.94
C PRO A 789 -25.88 -41.97 9.40
N LEU A 790 -25.14 -40.85 9.60
CA LEU A 790 -25.68 -39.58 10.03
C LEU A 790 -26.25 -38.72 8.90
N LEU A 791 -25.85 -39.04 7.66
CA LEU A 791 -26.18 -38.22 6.49
C LEU A 791 -27.67 -38.33 6.10
N PHE A 792 -28.24 -39.53 6.17
CA PHE A 792 -29.52 -39.80 5.61
C PHE A 792 -30.59 -39.96 6.71
N ARG A 793 -31.86 -39.76 6.37
CA ARG A 793 -32.96 -40.03 7.28
C ARG A 793 -33.15 -41.53 7.41
N LYS A 794 -33.23 -42.07 8.62
CA LYS A 794 -33.62 -43.44 8.84
C LYS A 794 -34.98 -43.68 8.17
N THR A 795 -35.01 -44.37 7.06
CA THR A 795 -36.26 -44.87 6.48
C THR A 795 -36.96 -45.74 7.54
N ARG A 796 -38.11 -45.30 8.05
CA ARG A 796 -38.98 -46.21 8.79
C ARG A 796 -39.32 -47.35 7.85
N ARG A 797 -38.68 -48.51 8.04
CA ARG A 797 -39.19 -49.71 7.43
C ARG A 797 -40.66 -49.83 7.80
N LYS A 798 -41.56 -49.61 6.84
CA LYS A 798 -42.96 -50.07 7.01
C LYS A 798 -42.83 -51.57 7.28
N ARG A 799 -43.15 -51.98 8.49
CA ARG A 799 -43.44 -53.36 8.78
C ARG A 799 -44.67 -53.71 7.93
N GLY A 800 -44.47 -54.46 6.85
CA GLY A 800 -45.53 -55.15 6.11
C GLY A 800 -45.92 -56.36 6.86
#